data_88361f0f893e105573c8bf616c1970f0
#
_entry.id   88361f0f893e105573c8bf616c1970f0
#
_cell.length_a   1.000
_cell.length_b   1.000
_cell.length_c   1.000
_cell.angle_alpha   90.00
_cell.angle_beta   90.00
_cell.angle_gamma   90.00
#
_symmetry.space_group_name_H-M   'P 1'
#
loop_
_entity.id
_entity.type
_entity.pdbx_description
1 polymer ?
#
loop_
_entity_poly.entity_id
_entity_poly.type
_entity_poly.pdbx_seq_one_letter_code
_entity_poly.pdbx_strand_id
1 'polypeptide(L)'
;MAAKNETNYGADAIQVLEGLEAVRKRPGMYIGSTGPRGLHHLVYEVVDNAVDEALAGYCDNIIVTIHPDNSITVDDNGRGIPVEKHPKEKIPTVEVVLTILHAGGKFGGSGYKVSGGLHGVGVSVVNALSTRVVVQVRRDGKEYEISFDHGKTSEKLHEIGTTKTTGTTVTFWPDPEIFKETIVYDFSTLQARFREMAFLNKGLKITLIDERTTDESGQYTTEVFHAEGGLQDFVKFLNEGKETLNKPIYFEAENADGVVEIAMQWSTSYSTNMVMSFANNIHTIDGGTHLDGFKQGVTRTMNDYARSKGLLKEKDSNLSGDDTREGLAAVVSVKLHDPQFEGQTKGKLGNTEIRGLVQTAVMKGLAEYLEENPTPAKRIINKASQALKAREAARKAREMTRRKGVLDSFSLPGKLADCSSKNPAESEIFIVEGDSAGGSAKQARDRKYQAIMPLRGKILNVERAGLHRSLSSDTISSLITAIGTNIGEDFNADNARYHRIIIMTDADVDGAHIRCLLLTFFYRYMPELISRGYIYIAQPPLYGLKKKGGKKLEYIFNDDALTARLNELGDKDGISLQRYKGLGEMDPEQLWETTMEPTSRTLLQVSIDDAAEAERVVSELMGDQVEPRKDFIQKHARDVRFLDF
;
A
#
# COMPACT_ATOMS: atom_id res chain seq x y z
N MET A 1 -29.22 40.61 -17.63
CA MET A 1 -28.15 40.48 -18.65
C MET A 1 -26.88 40.10 -17.90
N ALA A 2 -26.50 38.85 -17.93
CA ALA A 2 -25.26 38.38 -17.32
C ALA A 2 -24.12 38.66 -18.32
N ALA A 3 -23.09 39.40 -17.86
CA ALA A 3 -21.88 39.63 -18.64
C ALA A 3 -21.18 38.30 -18.92
N LYS A 4 -21.08 37.93 -20.20
CA LYS A 4 -20.16 36.87 -20.62
C LYS A 4 -18.74 37.38 -20.38
N ASN A 5 -18.04 36.80 -19.42
CA ASN A 5 -16.58 36.86 -19.36
C ASN A 5 -16.07 36.11 -20.60
N GLU A 6 -15.73 36.82 -21.64
CA GLU A 6 -14.95 36.30 -22.76
C GLU A 6 -13.54 36.07 -22.24
N THR A 7 -13.23 34.85 -21.80
CA THR A 7 -11.85 34.38 -21.65
C THR A 7 -11.22 34.37 -23.04
N ASN A 8 -10.35 35.35 -23.30
CA ASN A 8 -9.61 35.45 -24.55
C ASN A 8 -8.62 34.26 -24.64
N TYR A 9 -9.08 33.12 -25.18
CA TYR A 9 -8.26 31.93 -25.42
C TYR A 9 -7.56 32.10 -26.78
N GLY A 10 -6.47 32.90 -26.78
CA GLY A 10 -5.60 33.14 -27.93
C GLY A 10 -4.26 32.40 -27.80
N ALA A 11 -3.40 32.53 -28.80
CA ALA A 11 -2.06 31.94 -28.81
C ALA A 11 -1.23 32.35 -27.60
N ASP A 12 -1.40 33.57 -27.09
CA ASP A 12 -0.72 34.10 -25.91
C ASP A 12 -1.13 33.42 -24.61
N ALA A 13 -2.25 32.69 -24.59
CA ALA A 13 -2.70 31.91 -23.43
C ALA A 13 -1.99 30.54 -23.34
N ILE A 14 -1.26 30.14 -24.39
CA ILE A 14 -0.52 28.87 -24.42
C ILE A 14 0.90 29.13 -23.96
N GLN A 15 1.21 28.69 -22.73
CA GLN A 15 2.56 28.76 -22.17
C GLN A 15 3.34 27.49 -22.49
N VAL A 16 4.53 27.63 -23.05
CA VAL A 16 5.50 26.55 -23.22
C VAL A 16 6.44 26.60 -22.01
N LEU A 17 6.49 25.50 -21.26
CA LEU A 17 7.40 25.34 -20.11
C LEU A 17 8.57 24.48 -20.54
N GLU A 18 9.79 24.95 -20.31
CA GLU A 18 11.00 24.23 -20.66
C GLU A 18 11.71 23.69 -19.42
N GLY A 19 12.35 22.50 -19.55
CA GLY A 19 13.22 21.93 -18.56
C GLY A 19 12.56 21.71 -17.19
N LEU A 20 13.28 22.02 -16.12
CA LEU A 20 12.87 21.79 -14.73
C LEU A 20 11.75 22.74 -14.23
N GLU A 21 11.47 23.84 -14.94
CA GLU A 21 10.33 24.70 -14.62
C GLU A 21 8.99 23.97 -14.80
N ALA A 22 8.88 23.07 -15.78
CA ALA A 22 7.68 22.26 -15.99
C ALA A 22 7.42 21.35 -14.77
N VAL A 23 8.48 20.78 -14.17
CA VAL A 23 8.40 19.94 -12.97
C VAL A 23 7.89 20.75 -11.77
N ARG A 24 8.48 21.92 -11.51
CA ARG A 24 8.07 22.78 -10.39
C ARG A 24 6.63 23.27 -10.51
N LYS A 25 6.17 23.55 -11.73
CA LYS A 25 4.79 24.03 -11.99
C LYS A 25 3.74 22.93 -11.90
N ARG A 26 4.11 21.68 -12.22
CA ARG A 26 3.21 20.52 -12.22
C ARG A 26 3.85 19.31 -11.56
N PRO A 27 4.26 19.39 -10.28
CA PRO A 27 5.00 18.30 -9.61
C PRO A 27 4.21 17.00 -9.57
N GLY A 28 2.88 17.05 -9.41
CA GLY A 28 2.03 15.87 -9.39
C GLY A 28 2.08 15.00 -10.65
N MET A 29 2.50 15.54 -11.80
CA MET A 29 2.71 14.75 -13.02
C MET A 29 3.94 13.83 -12.93
N TYR A 30 4.91 14.15 -12.06
CA TYR A 30 6.18 13.43 -11.94
C TYR A 30 6.25 12.58 -10.67
N ILE A 31 5.69 13.06 -9.54
CA ILE A 31 5.75 12.38 -8.24
C ILE A 31 4.36 11.96 -7.71
N GLY A 32 3.31 12.10 -8.53
CA GLY A 32 1.94 11.69 -8.21
C GLY A 32 1.19 12.64 -7.27
N SER A 33 1.82 13.21 -6.26
CA SER A 33 1.22 14.18 -5.33
C SER A 33 2.28 15.11 -4.73
N THR A 34 1.85 16.18 -4.05
CA THR A 34 2.72 17.06 -3.24
C THR A 34 2.51 16.91 -1.73
N GLY A 35 1.75 15.90 -1.32
CA GLY A 35 1.59 15.48 0.07
C GLY A 35 2.69 14.50 0.51
N PRO A 36 2.50 13.82 1.67
CA PRO A 36 3.49 12.91 2.25
C PRO A 36 4.00 11.85 1.27
N ARG A 37 3.11 11.26 0.45
CA ARG A 37 3.48 10.24 -0.54
C ARG A 37 4.46 10.76 -1.59
N GLY A 38 4.22 11.96 -2.10
CA GLY A 38 5.14 12.59 -3.08
C GLY A 38 6.46 13.00 -2.45
N LEU A 39 6.45 13.42 -1.18
CA LEU A 39 7.66 13.72 -0.42
C LEU A 39 8.58 12.50 -0.32
N HIS A 40 8.04 11.34 0.10
CA HIS A 40 8.80 10.09 0.19
C HIS A 40 9.28 9.59 -1.18
N HIS A 41 8.54 9.89 -2.25
CA HIS A 41 8.92 9.52 -3.60
C HIS A 41 10.27 10.13 -4.03
N LEU A 42 10.63 11.33 -3.53
CA LEU A 42 11.95 11.91 -3.78
C LEU A 42 13.08 11.00 -3.29
N VAL A 43 12.92 10.39 -2.10
CA VAL A 43 13.89 9.44 -1.56
C VAL A 43 13.98 8.20 -2.44
N TYR A 44 12.82 7.67 -2.86
CA TYR A 44 12.78 6.47 -3.72
C TYR A 44 13.50 6.69 -5.04
N GLU A 45 13.36 7.86 -5.68
CA GLU A 45 14.03 8.14 -6.96
C GLU A 45 15.56 8.18 -6.84
N VAL A 46 16.10 8.61 -5.70
CA VAL A 46 17.55 8.61 -5.46
C VAL A 46 18.03 7.19 -5.12
N VAL A 47 17.31 6.47 -4.23
CA VAL A 47 17.66 5.10 -3.83
C VAL A 47 17.54 4.14 -5.01
N ASP A 48 16.53 4.27 -5.87
CA ASP A 48 16.35 3.45 -7.07
C ASP A 48 17.56 3.57 -8.02
N ASN A 49 18.25 4.72 -8.07
CA ASN A 49 19.47 4.84 -8.85
C ASN A 49 20.63 4.01 -8.25
N ALA A 50 20.75 3.98 -6.93
CA ALA A 50 21.73 3.14 -6.24
C ALA A 50 21.39 1.64 -6.39
N VAL A 51 20.10 1.28 -6.36
CA VAL A 51 19.61 -0.08 -6.62
C VAL A 51 19.86 -0.49 -8.06
N ASP A 52 19.76 0.41 -9.05
CA ASP A 52 20.13 0.12 -10.43
C ASP A 52 21.64 -0.19 -10.58
N GLU A 53 22.51 0.45 -9.79
CA GLU A 53 23.94 0.07 -9.69
C GLU A 53 24.09 -1.33 -9.07
N ALA A 54 23.25 -1.70 -8.08
CA ALA A 54 23.26 -3.03 -7.51
C ALA A 54 22.79 -4.10 -8.50
N LEU A 55 21.73 -3.83 -9.26
CA LEU A 55 21.25 -4.70 -10.35
C LEU A 55 22.32 -4.89 -11.46
N ALA A 56 23.14 -3.87 -11.68
CA ALA A 56 24.28 -3.94 -12.61
C ALA A 56 25.51 -4.64 -11.99
N GLY A 57 25.47 -5.03 -10.71
CA GLY A 57 26.54 -5.74 -10.00
C GLY A 57 27.67 -4.86 -9.47
N TYR A 58 27.45 -3.55 -9.33
CA TYR A 58 28.48 -2.60 -8.91
C TYR A 58 28.23 -1.97 -7.53
N CYS A 59 27.09 -2.22 -6.91
CA CYS A 59 26.73 -1.69 -5.59
C CYS A 59 26.22 -2.83 -4.70
N ASP A 60 26.68 -2.89 -3.45
CA ASP A 60 26.20 -3.83 -2.45
C ASP A 60 25.84 -3.18 -1.11
N ASN A 61 26.07 -1.85 -0.98
CA ASN A 61 25.79 -1.11 0.24
C ASN A 61 25.21 0.28 -0.06
N ILE A 62 24.07 0.57 0.52
CA ILE A 62 23.38 1.87 0.44
C ILE A 62 23.10 2.35 1.86
N ILE A 63 23.41 3.62 2.15
CA ILE A 63 23.11 4.25 3.43
C ILE A 63 22.16 5.43 3.17
N VAL A 64 21.03 5.45 3.87
CA VAL A 64 20.06 6.55 3.80
C VAL A 64 19.98 7.19 5.18
N THR A 65 20.21 8.49 5.27
CA THR A 65 20.18 9.25 6.52
C THR A 65 19.13 10.35 6.46
N ILE A 66 18.26 10.38 7.46
CA ILE A 66 17.31 11.47 7.71
C ILE A 66 17.95 12.41 8.71
N HIS A 67 18.23 13.64 8.30
CA HIS A 67 18.88 14.62 9.15
C HIS A 67 17.89 15.43 10.01
N PRO A 68 18.36 16.09 11.09
CA PRO A 68 17.49 16.90 11.96
C PRO A 68 16.78 18.04 11.27
N ASP A 69 17.32 18.56 10.16
CA ASP A 69 16.71 19.61 9.34
C ASP A 69 15.76 19.07 8.25
N ASN A 70 15.44 17.77 8.30
CA ASN A 70 14.66 17.04 7.32
C ASN A 70 15.28 17.00 5.91
N SER A 71 16.59 17.19 5.78
CA SER A 71 17.29 16.79 4.57
C SER A 71 17.51 15.28 4.56
N ILE A 72 17.73 14.71 3.37
CA ILE A 72 18.05 13.29 3.18
C ILE A 72 19.41 13.18 2.50
N THR A 73 20.23 12.31 3.03
CA THR A 73 21.45 11.83 2.35
C THR A 73 21.28 10.39 1.92
N VAL A 74 21.57 10.10 0.66
CA VAL A 74 21.68 8.73 0.12
C VAL A 74 23.12 8.54 -0.34
N ASP A 75 23.82 7.59 0.23
CA ASP A 75 25.20 7.22 -0.09
C ASP A 75 25.26 5.81 -0.63
N ASP A 76 25.81 5.61 -1.82
CA ASP A 76 26.05 4.31 -2.43
C ASP A 76 27.53 4.04 -2.67
N ASN A 77 27.90 2.76 -2.78
CA ASN A 77 29.23 2.32 -3.16
C ASN A 77 29.33 1.82 -4.62
N GLY A 78 28.47 2.33 -5.49
CA GLY A 78 28.47 2.03 -6.92
C GLY A 78 29.66 2.59 -7.67
N ARG A 79 29.56 2.68 -9.01
CA ARG A 79 30.65 3.20 -9.88
C ARG A 79 30.88 4.71 -9.78
N GLY A 80 29.93 5.45 -9.22
CA GLY A 80 29.88 6.91 -9.27
C GLY A 80 29.39 7.45 -10.62
N ILE A 81 28.56 8.49 -10.59
CA ILE A 81 28.06 9.15 -11.81
C ILE A 81 29.25 9.69 -12.62
N PRO A 82 29.26 9.54 -13.97
CA PRO A 82 30.34 10.10 -14.80
C PRO A 82 30.51 11.61 -14.60
N VAL A 83 31.76 12.05 -14.42
CA VAL A 83 32.13 13.47 -14.18
C VAL A 83 32.66 14.17 -15.40
N GLU A 84 33.00 13.39 -16.45
CA GLU A 84 33.53 13.89 -17.71
C GLU A 84 32.48 14.72 -18.45
N LYS A 85 32.91 15.60 -19.33
CA LYS A 85 32.03 16.43 -20.16
C LYS A 85 31.20 15.55 -21.10
N HIS A 86 29.90 15.73 -21.05
CA HIS A 86 28.96 15.05 -21.95
C HIS A 86 29.25 15.44 -23.41
N PRO A 87 29.35 14.47 -24.35
CA PRO A 87 29.78 14.74 -25.74
C PRO A 87 28.91 15.76 -26.46
N LYS A 88 27.61 15.79 -26.21
CA LYS A 88 26.62 16.69 -26.84
C LYS A 88 26.46 17.99 -26.06
N GLU A 89 26.23 17.91 -24.77
CA GLU A 89 25.87 19.08 -23.94
C GLU A 89 27.06 19.93 -23.50
N LYS A 90 28.31 19.38 -23.59
CA LYS A 90 29.58 20.07 -23.27
C LYS A 90 29.74 20.53 -21.80
N ILE A 91 28.84 20.13 -20.93
CA ILE A 91 28.90 20.31 -19.46
C ILE A 91 29.19 18.94 -18.80
N PRO A 92 29.57 18.91 -17.49
CA PRO A 92 29.78 17.63 -16.78
C PRO A 92 28.57 16.70 -16.88
N THR A 93 28.80 15.40 -17.06
CA THR A 93 27.70 14.43 -17.21
C THR A 93 26.81 14.37 -15.97
N VAL A 94 27.37 14.50 -14.77
CA VAL A 94 26.60 14.60 -13.52
C VAL A 94 25.64 15.82 -13.55
N GLU A 95 26.07 16.96 -14.09
CA GLU A 95 25.22 18.14 -14.25
C GLU A 95 24.09 17.90 -15.27
N VAL A 96 24.38 17.20 -16.39
CA VAL A 96 23.37 16.81 -17.39
C VAL A 96 22.28 15.96 -16.74
N VAL A 97 22.66 14.94 -15.96
CA VAL A 97 21.72 14.00 -15.31
C VAL A 97 20.81 14.70 -14.31
N LEU A 98 21.29 15.74 -13.65
CA LEU A 98 20.53 16.48 -12.63
C LEU A 98 19.72 17.66 -13.19
N THR A 99 20.04 18.19 -14.38
CA THR A 99 19.40 19.40 -14.89
C THR A 99 18.59 19.21 -16.16
N ILE A 100 18.80 18.12 -16.89
CA ILE A 100 18.11 17.87 -18.17
C ILE A 100 17.17 16.68 -18.01
N LEU A 101 15.87 16.90 -18.30
CA LEU A 101 14.87 15.85 -18.34
C LEU A 101 15.16 14.88 -19.50
N HIS A 102 14.85 13.61 -19.29
CA HIS A 102 15.09 12.54 -20.26
C HIS A 102 16.56 12.36 -20.63
N ALA A 103 17.47 12.67 -19.71
CA ALA A 103 18.89 12.40 -19.80
C ALA A 103 19.28 11.26 -18.84
N GLY A 104 19.95 10.25 -19.34
CA GLY A 104 20.42 9.13 -18.50
C GLY A 104 21.04 7.99 -19.28
N GLY A 105 21.91 7.21 -18.65
CA GLY A 105 22.60 6.05 -19.23
C GLY A 105 21.71 4.80 -19.43
N LYS A 106 20.39 4.91 -19.15
CA LYS A 106 19.42 3.80 -19.16
C LYS A 106 18.63 3.71 -20.48
N PHE A 107 18.81 4.64 -21.42
CA PHE A 107 18.16 4.66 -22.74
C PHE A 107 18.96 3.85 -23.79
N GLY A 108 18.94 2.51 -23.71
CA GLY A 108 19.50 1.65 -24.77
C GLY A 108 21.03 1.62 -24.86
N GLY A 109 21.75 2.06 -23.81
CA GLY A 109 23.21 2.00 -23.74
C GLY A 109 23.70 0.68 -23.12
N SER A 110 25.01 0.37 -23.33
CA SER A 110 25.67 -0.81 -22.75
C SER A 110 25.83 -0.78 -21.23
N GLY A 111 25.35 0.28 -20.55
CA GLY A 111 25.61 0.52 -19.13
C GLY A 111 24.70 -0.26 -18.16
N TYR A 112 23.45 -0.50 -18.54
CA TYR A 112 22.46 -1.21 -17.73
C TYR A 112 21.64 -2.15 -18.61
N LYS A 113 21.63 -3.44 -18.28
CA LYS A 113 20.77 -4.43 -18.96
C LYS A 113 19.34 -4.39 -18.43
N VAL A 114 19.19 -4.09 -17.15
CA VAL A 114 17.90 -3.98 -16.44
C VAL A 114 17.97 -2.74 -15.56
N SER A 115 16.92 -1.94 -15.51
CA SER A 115 16.80 -0.81 -14.59
C SER A 115 15.36 -0.55 -14.20
N GLY A 116 15.13 -0.06 -12.97
CA GLY A 116 13.83 0.43 -12.49
C GLY A 116 13.53 1.85 -12.98
N GLY A 117 14.57 2.66 -13.19
CA GLY A 117 14.49 4.02 -13.71
C GLY A 117 14.33 4.07 -15.22
N LEU A 118 13.09 4.14 -15.74
CA LEU A 118 12.78 4.03 -17.17
C LEU A 118 12.77 5.37 -17.92
N HIS A 119 12.50 6.47 -17.24
CA HIS A 119 12.19 7.75 -17.89
C HIS A 119 13.34 8.75 -17.91
N GLY A 120 14.45 8.47 -17.20
CA GLY A 120 15.60 9.38 -17.10
C GLY A 120 15.24 10.75 -16.50
N VAL A 121 14.27 10.79 -15.58
CA VAL A 121 13.81 12.05 -14.98
C VAL A 121 13.93 12.06 -13.44
N GLY A 122 14.13 10.92 -12.78
CA GLY A 122 14.02 10.79 -11.33
C GLY A 122 14.84 11.80 -10.54
N VAL A 123 16.17 11.75 -10.68
CA VAL A 123 17.04 12.65 -9.91
C VAL A 123 16.94 14.12 -10.36
N SER A 124 16.62 14.40 -11.61
CA SER A 124 16.37 15.77 -12.06
C SER A 124 15.06 16.34 -11.51
N VAL A 125 14.05 15.48 -11.26
CA VAL A 125 12.83 15.82 -10.55
C VAL A 125 13.13 16.10 -9.07
N VAL A 126 13.97 15.29 -8.41
CA VAL A 126 14.42 15.58 -7.03
C VAL A 126 15.11 16.94 -6.96
N ASN A 127 16.02 17.23 -7.90
CA ASN A 127 16.69 18.53 -7.98
C ASN A 127 15.71 19.68 -8.20
N ALA A 128 14.74 19.54 -9.08
CA ALA A 128 13.74 20.56 -9.34
C ALA A 128 12.83 20.87 -8.12
N LEU A 129 12.54 19.84 -7.30
CA LEU A 129 11.60 19.93 -6.17
C LEU A 129 12.30 20.10 -4.81
N SER A 130 13.60 20.41 -4.83
CA SER A 130 14.41 20.69 -3.66
C SER A 130 14.86 22.15 -3.65
N THR A 131 15.01 22.74 -2.46
CA THR A 131 15.63 24.06 -2.30
C THR A 131 17.12 23.99 -2.59
N ARG A 132 17.77 22.90 -2.17
CA ARG A 132 19.19 22.63 -2.40
C ARG A 132 19.42 21.14 -2.67
N VAL A 133 20.39 20.83 -3.54
CA VAL A 133 20.92 19.47 -3.76
C VAL A 133 22.44 19.57 -3.81
N VAL A 134 23.11 18.68 -3.09
CA VAL A 134 24.57 18.50 -3.12
C VAL A 134 24.87 17.09 -3.56
N VAL A 135 25.71 16.96 -4.56
CA VAL A 135 26.12 15.64 -5.10
C VAL A 135 27.62 15.52 -5.00
N GLN A 136 28.08 14.49 -4.28
CA GLN A 136 29.47 14.10 -4.22
C GLN A 136 29.67 12.80 -5.01
N VAL A 137 30.68 12.77 -5.83
CA VAL A 137 31.01 11.62 -6.69
C VAL A 137 32.41 11.15 -6.40
N ARG A 138 32.54 9.89 -5.99
CA ARG A 138 33.82 9.19 -5.81
C ARG A 138 34.09 8.33 -7.05
N ARG A 139 35.02 8.79 -7.88
CA ARG A 139 35.35 8.12 -9.16
C ARG A 139 36.80 8.36 -9.59
N ASP A 140 37.41 7.37 -10.17
CA ASP A 140 38.76 7.44 -10.75
C ASP A 140 39.85 7.94 -9.76
N GLY A 141 39.71 7.57 -8.47
CA GLY A 141 40.62 7.94 -7.40
C GLY A 141 40.43 9.34 -6.84
N LYS A 142 39.43 10.07 -7.28
CA LYS A 142 39.12 11.43 -6.92
C LYS A 142 37.70 11.55 -6.37
N GLU A 143 37.50 12.59 -5.57
CA GLU A 143 36.21 13.00 -5.04
C GLU A 143 35.84 14.38 -5.58
N TYR A 144 34.62 14.49 -6.11
CA TYR A 144 34.10 15.68 -6.76
C TYR A 144 32.81 16.10 -6.07
N GLU A 145 32.54 17.41 -6.08
CA GLU A 145 31.29 17.98 -5.58
C GLU A 145 30.67 18.95 -6.59
N ILE A 146 29.35 18.94 -6.66
CA ILE A 146 28.53 19.89 -7.41
C ILE A 146 27.26 20.20 -6.60
N SER A 147 26.82 21.47 -6.60
CA SER A 147 25.64 21.91 -5.85
C SER A 147 24.62 22.58 -6.77
N PHE A 148 23.35 22.49 -6.36
CA PHE A 148 22.22 23.05 -7.08
C PHE A 148 21.28 23.73 -6.12
N ASP A 149 20.68 24.85 -6.53
CA ASP A 149 19.63 25.56 -5.82
C ASP A 149 18.38 25.65 -6.72
N HIS A 150 17.26 25.10 -6.26
CA HIS A 150 15.98 25.06 -6.99
C HIS A 150 16.13 24.54 -8.43
N GLY A 151 16.93 23.49 -8.61
CA GLY A 151 17.16 22.86 -9.90
C GLY A 151 18.24 23.53 -10.78
N LYS A 152 18.85 24.62 -10.35
CA LYS A 152 19.90 25.35 -11.10
C LYS A 152 21.26 25.12 -10.45
N THR A 153 22.30 24.94 -11.24
CA THR A 153 23.67 24.79 -10.75
C THR A 153 24.08 26.06 -9.99
N SER A 154 24.30 25.94 -8.67
CA SER A 154 24.80 27.02 -7.81
C SER A 154 26.32 27.00 -7.68
N GLU A 155 26.90 25.79 -7.56
CA GLU A 155 28.35 25.61 -7.57
C GLU A 155 28.72 24.58 -8.65
N LYS A 156 29.70 24.91 -9.49
CA LYS A 156 30.15 24.03 -10.57
C LYS A 156 30.94 22.84 -10.02
N LEU A 157 30.92 21.75 -10.76
CA LEU A 157 31.71 20.56 -10.45
C LEU A 157 33.18 20.93 -10.19
N HIS A 158 33.68 20.54 -9.03
CA HIS A 158 35.08 20.73 -8.63
C HIS A 158 35.58 19.54 -7.83
N GLU A 159 36.89 19.34 -7.82
CA GLU A 159 37.57 18.29 -7.05
C GLU A 159 37.70 18.76 -5.60
N ILE A 160 37.24 17.90 -4.64
CA ILE A 160 37.32 18.17 -3.21
C ILE A 160 38.34 17.28 -2.49
N GLY A 161 38.79 16.21 -3.12
CA GLY A 161 39.76 15.29 -2.51
C GLY A 161 40.13 14.10 -3.37
N THR A 162 40.84 13.19 -2.73
CA THR A 162 41.21 11.89 -3.31
C THR A 162 40.62 10.75 -2.48
N THR A 163 40.18 9.70 -3.13
CA THR A 163 39.54 8.54 -2.51
C THR A 163 40.06 7.22 -3.04
N LYS A 164 39.89 6.15 -2.27
CA LYS A 164 40.14 4.78 -2.70
C LYS A 164 38.86 4.01 -3.02
N THR A 165 37.70 4.60 -2.76
CA THR A 165 36.38 4.02 -2.98
C THR A 165 35.69 4.65 -4.19
N THR A 166 34.66 4.02 -4.68
CA THR A 166 33.75 4.57 -5.68
C THR A 166 32.36 4.74 -5.08
N GLY A 167 31.50 5.56 -5.69
CA GLY A 167 30.13 5.74 -5.27
C GLY A 167 29.59 7.13 -5.53
N THR A 168 28.32 7.31 -5.20
CA THR A 168 27.65 8.62 -5.27
C THR A 168 26.96 8.90 -3.95
N THR A 169 27.12 10.13 -3.47
CA THR A 169 26.39 10.66 -2.30
C THR A 169 25.52 11.81 -2.78
N VAL A 170 24.21 11.71 -2.53
CA VAL A 170 23.24 12.76 -2.88
C VAL A 170 22.57 13.23 -1.60
N THR A 171 22.73 14.52 -1.29
CA THR A 171 22.02 15.16 -0.18
C THR A 171 21.05 16.19 -0.75
N PHE A 172 19.80 16.15 -0.31
CA PHE A 172 18.78 17.08 -0.82
C PHE A 172 17.82 17.57 0.28
N TRP A 173 17.35 18.81 0.13
CA TRP A 173 16.42 19.50 1.02
C TRP A 173 15.10 19.70 0.29
N PRO A 174 14.00 19.06 0.68
CA PRO A 174 12.71 19.23 0.00
C PRO A 174 12.22 20.69 0.10
N ASP A 175 11.60 21.17 -0.98
CA ASP A 175 11.15 22.56 -1.05
C ASP A 175 9.78 22.74 -0.35
N PRO A 176 9.69 23.52 0.77
CA PRO A 176 8.44 23.74 1.48
C PRO A 176 7.42 24.57 0.68
N GLU A 177 7.84 25.26 -0.39
CA GLU A 177 6.89 25.92 -1.30
C GLU A 177 6.13 24.92 -2.16
N ILE A 178 6.71 23.74 -2.40
CA ILE A 178 6.09 22.64 -3.14
C ILE A 178 5.34 21.71 -2.17
N PHE A 179 6.00 21.28 -1.09
CA PHE A 179 5.47 20.34 -0.09
C PHE A 179 4.85 21.11 1.09
N LYS A 180 3.69 21.74 0.84
CA LYS A 180 3.03 22.64 1.81
C LYS A 180 2.40 21.92 2.98
N GLU A 181 2.07 20.63 2.83
CA GLU A 181 1.43 19.83 3.87
C GLU A 181 2.45 19.40 4.92
N THR A 182 3.59 18.88 4.49
CA THR A 182 4.72 18.47 5.35
C THR A 182 6.00 18.32 4.55
N ILE A 183 7.14 18.61 5.22
CA ILE A 183 8.49 18.27 4.77
C ILE A 183 9.13 17.21 5.69
N VAL A 184 8.36 16.66 6.64
CA VAL A 184 8.85 15.69 7.62
C VAL A 184 8.69 14.28 7.04
N TYR A 185 9.80 13.56 6.93
CA TYR A 185 9.81 12.17 6.50
C TYR A 185 9.34 11.25 7.61
N ASP A 186 8.53 10.26 7.26
CA ASP A 186 8.12 9.18 8.12
C ASP A 186 9.10 8.00 8.01
N PHE A 187 9.71 7.61 9.14
CA PHE A 187 10.69 6.54 9.20
C PHE A 187 10.09 5.20 8.80
N SER A 188 8.87 4.91 9.25
CA SER A 188 8.21 3.63 9.00
C SER A 188 7.88 3.43 7.52
N THR A 189 7.54 4.49 6.82
CA THR A 189 7.29 4.49 5.36
C THR A 189 8.57 4.14 4.58
N LEU A 190 9.71 4.71 4.95
CA LEU A 190 11.00 4.39 4.31
C LEU A 190 11.46 2.98 4.68
N GLN A 191 11.32 2.58 5.95
CA GLN A 191 11.61 1.25 6.48
C GLN A 191 10.95 0.14 5.65
N ALA A 192 9.64 0.28 5.41
CA ALA A 192 8.87 -0.68 4.63
C ALA A 192 9.42 -0.86 3.21
N ARG A 193 9.68 0.25 2.53
CA ARG A 193 10.19 0.23 1.15
C ARG A 193 11.60 -0.35 1.06
N PHE A 194 12.49 -0.01 1.99
CA PHE A 194 13.87 -0.51 1.96
C PHE A 194 13.96 -2.00 2.30
N ARG A 195 13.06 -2.49 3.15
CA ARG A 195 12.90 -3.92 3.42
C ARG A 195 12.51 -4.69 2.14
N GLU A 196 11.53 -4.21 1.38
CA GLU A 196 11.17 -4.80 0.09
C GLU A 196 12.36 -4.79 -0.89
N MET A 197 13.05 -3.66 -1.00
CA MET A 197 14.21 -3.53 -1.90
C MET A 197 15.33 -4.51 -1.54
N ALA A 198 15.61 -4.71 -0.25
CA ALA A 198 16.60 -5.67 0.20
C ALA A 198 16.21 -7.13 -0.12
N PHE A 199 14.91 -7.48 0.01
CA PHE A 199 14.42 -8.81 -0.38
C PHE A 199 14.49 -9.05 -1.89
N LEU A 200 14.20 -8.04 -2.70
CA LEU A 200 14.21 -8.12 -4.16
C LEU A 200 15.63 -8.16 -4.75
N ASN A 201 16.62 -7.66 -4.01
CA ASN A 201 18.01 -7.57 -4.46
C ASN A 201 18.91 -8.34 -3.49
N LYS A 202 18.98 -9.64 -3.72
CA LYS A 202 19.78 -10.57 -2.89
C LYS A 202 21.22 -10.06 -2.67
N GLY A 203 21.62 -9.96 -1.40
CA GLY A 203 22.96 -9.53 -0.99
C GLY A 203 23.13 -8.01 -0.91
N LEU A 204 22.16 -7.20 -1.34
CA LEU A 204 22.17 -5.76 -1.14
C LEU A 204 21.90 -5.43 0.33
N LYS A 205 22.73 -4.59 0.92
CA LYS A 205 22.57 -4.04 2.27
C LYS A 205 22.09 -2.60 2.17
N ILE A 206 20.96 -2.30 2.79
CA ILE A 206 20.43 -0.93 2.92
C ILE A 206 20.39 -0.59 4.41
N THR A 207 21.00 0.54 4.80
CA THR A 207 20.98 1.04 6.18
C THR A 207 20.16 2.33 6.21
N LEU A 208 19.13 2.40 7.06
CA LEU A 208 18.36 3.61 7.31
C LEU A 208 18.72 4.16 8.68
N ILE A 209 19.11 5.43 8.73
CA ILE A 209 19.51 6.15 9.95
C ILE A 209 18.58 7.35 10.12
N ASP A 210 18.00 7.51 11.31
CA ASP A 210 17.22 8.70 11.69
C ASP A 210 17.97 9.48 12.77
N GLU A 211 18.62 10.56 12.39
CA GLU A 211 19.36 11.45 13.30
C GLU A 211 18.46 12.35 14.15
N ARG A 212 17.15 12.37 13.89
CA ARG A 212 16.17 13.14 14.67
C ARG A 212 15.82 12.48 15.98
N THR A 213 16.02 11.17 16.07
CA THR A 213 15.66 10.35 17.22
C THR A 213 16.84 9.50 17.68
N THR A 214 16.96 9.33 18.99
CA THR A 214 17.96 8.45 19.60
C THR A 214 17.28 7.34 20.40
N ASP A 215 17.91 6.17 20.42
CA ASP A 215 17.50 5.05 21.25
C ASP A 215 17.83 5.28 22.74
N GLU A 216 17.51 4.31 23.61
CA GLU A 216 17.80 4.36 25.06
C GLU A 216 19.32 4.43 25.36
N SER A 217 20.19 4.06 24.43
CA SER A 217 21.66 4.13 24.55
C SER A 217 22.24 5.48 24.09
N GLY A 218 21.40 6.37 23.53
CA GLY A 218 21.81 7.64 22.95
C GLY A 218 22.38 7.53 21.54
N GLN A 219 22.23 6.38 20.87
CA GLN A 219 22.57 6.21 19.46
C GLN A 219 21.38 6.56 18.56
N TYR A 220 21.67 7.04 17.36
CA TYR A 220 20.62 7.33 16.37
C TYR A 220 19.81 6.07 16.02
N THR A 221 18.51 6.23 15.85
CA THR A 221 17.65 5.15 15.40
C THR A 221 18.15 4.62 14.06
N THR A 222 18.61 3.37 14.07
CA THR A 222 19.25 2.75 12.90
C THR A 222 18.66 1.38 12.63
N GLU A 223 18.29 1.12 11.37
CA GLU A 223 17.85 -0.19 10.93
C GLU A 223 18.61 -0.65 9.69
N VAL A 224 18.95 -1.92 9.65
CA VAL A 224 19.72 -2.54 8.56
C VAL A 224 18.87 -3.60 7.88
N PHE A 225 18.67 -3.46 6.59
CA PHE A 225 17.97 -4.40 5.73
C PHE A 225 18.99 -5.15 4.88
N HIS A 226 19.03 -6.46 5.04
CA HIS A 226 19.93 -7.34 4.29
C HIS A 226 19.31 -8.73 4.21
N ALA A 227 19.11 -9.24 3.00
CA ALA A 227 18.47 -10.52 2.74
C ALA A 227 19.41 -11.42 1.91
N GLU A 228 20.12 -12.32 2.56
CA GLU A 228 20.99 -13.28 1.89
C GLU A 228 20.20 -14.34 1.08
N GLY A 229 18.98 -14.67 1.53
CA GLY A 229 18.06 -15.58 0.84
C GLY A 229 17.18 -14.90 -0.20
N GLY A 230 17.21 -13.56 -0.30
CA GLY A 230 16.43 -12.80 -1.29
C GLY A 230 14.92 -13.08 -1.19
N LEU A 231 14.30 -13.49 -2.30
CA LEU A 231 12.85 -13.78 -2.34
C LEU A 231 12.41 -14.92 -1.41
N GLN A 232 13.30 -15.86 -1.06
CA GLN A 232 12.97 -16.90 -0.09
C GLN A 232 12.76 -16.31 1.31
N ASP A 233 13.58 -15.34 1.69
CA ASP A 233 13.43 -14.64 2.97
C ASP A 233 12.20 -13.74 2.96
N PHE A 234 11.88 -13.15 1.81
CA PHE A 234 10.64 -12.38 1.65
C PHE A 234 9.39 -13.25 1.91
N VAL A 235 9.33 -14.43 1.31
CA VAL A 235 8.20 -15.35 1.53
C VAL A 235 8.13 -15.85 2.96
N LYS A 236 9.28 -16.07 3.64
CA LYS A 236 9.31 -16.39 5.08
C LYS A 236 8.75 -15.23 5.90
N PHE A 237 9.15 -14.00 5.59
CA PHE A 237 8.62 -12.80 6.23
C PHE A 237 7.09 -12.68 6.07
N LEU A 238 6.55 -12.92 4.87
CA LEU A 238 5.10 -12.92 4.62
C LEU A 238 4.34 -14.01 5.40
N ASN A 239 5.02 -15.09 5.78
CA ASN A 239 4.48 -16.19 6.57
C ASN A 239 4.88 -16.15 8.04
N GLU A 240 5.49 -15.07 8.50
CA GLU A 240 5.85 -14.92 9.91
C GLU A 240 4.61 -15.06 10.80
N GLY A 241 4.75 -15.79 11.90
CA GLY A 241 3.63 -16.10 12.79
C GLY A 241 2.59 -17.10 12.26
N LYS A 242 2.81 -17.75 11.09
CA LYS A 242 1.91 -18.76 10.52
C LYS A 242 2.55 -20.14 10.52
N GLU A 243 1.71 -21.17 10.68
CA GLU A 243 2.16 -22.54 10.47
C GLU A 243 2.27 -22.84 8.97
N THR A 244 3.47 -23.22 8.51
CA THR A 244 3.74 -23.47 7.09
C THR A 244 3.64 -24.95 6.72
N LEU A 245 3.17 -25.24 5.51
CA LEU A 245 3.00 -26.60 5.01
C LEU A 245 4.26 -27.14 4.34
N ASN A 246 5.14 -26.27 3.88
CA ASN A 246 6.38 -26.58 3.15
C ASN A 246 7.48 -25.57 3.44
N LYS A 247 8.72 -25.89 3.11
CA LYS A 247 9.81 -24.91 3.02
C LYS A 247 9.57 -23.99 1.81
N PRO A 248 10.12 -22.76 1.79
CA PRO A 248 10.04 -21.91 0.61
C PRO A 248 10.52 -22.64 -0.65
N ILE A 249 9.68 -22.61 -1.69
CA ILE A 249 9.99 -23.08 -3.03
C ILE A 249 10.57 -21.88 -3.76
N TYR A 250 11.73 -22.04 -4.41
CA TYR A 250 12.36 -21.00 -5.21
C TYR A 250 12.83 -21.57 -6.54
N PHE A 251 12.60 -20.85 -7.59
CA PHE A 251 13.16 -21.13 -8.90
C PHE A 251 13.33 -19.84 -9.71
N GLU A 252 14.25 -19.89 -10.65
CA GLU A 252 14.60 -18.83 -11.57
C GLU A 252 14.52 -19.35 -13.00
N ALA A 253 14.12 -18.50 -13.93
CA ALA A 253 14.15 -18.77 -15.36
C ALA A 253 14.55 -17.51 -16.12
N GLU A 254 15.36 -17.70 -17.17
CA GLU A 254 15.84 -16.63 -18.03
C GLU A 254 15.59 -16.99 -19.50
N ASN A 255 15.23 -15.99 -20.30
CA ASN A 255 15.21 -16.06 -21.75
C ASN A 255 15.57 -14.70 -22.37
N ALA A 256 15.36 -14.54 -23.67
CA ALA A 256 15.67 -13.29 -24.39
C ALA A 256 14.82 -12.08 -23.90
N ASP A 257 13.63 -12.32 -23.33
CA ASP A 257 12.71 -11.28 -22.89
C ASP A 257 13.04 -10.77 -21.47
N GLY A 258 13.70 -11.60 -20.64
CA GLY A 258 14.09 -11.21 -19.29
C GLY A 258 14.33 -12.38 -18.35
N VAL A 259 14.47 -12.04 -17.05
CA VAL A 259 14.66 -12.96 -15.94
C VAL A 259 13.41 -12.99 -15.09
N VAL A 260 13.00 -14.18 -14.65
CA VAL A 260 11.88 -14.42 -13.74
C VAL A 260 12.41 -15.12 -12.51
N GLU A 261 12.19 -14.53 -11.35
CA GLU A 261 12.47 -15.12 -10.04
C GLU A 261 11.15 -15.30 -9.27
N ILE A 262 10.91 -16.48 -8.75
CA ILE A 262 9.68 -16.79 -8.01
C ILE A 262 10.04 -17.51 -6.72
N ALA A 263 9.48 -17.00 -5.62
CA ALA A 263 9.46 -17.71 -4.35
C ALA A 263 8.02 -17.91 -3.90
N MET A 264 7.70 -19.07 -3.31
CA MET A 264 6.35 -19.38 -2.83
C MET A 264 6.35 -20.37 -1.67
N GLN A 265 5.34 -20.26 -0.81
CA GLN A 265 5.17 -21.14 0.35
C GLN A 265 3.72 -21.15 0.77
N TRP A 266 3.18 -22.34 1.08
CA TRP A 266 1.83 -22.50 1.63
C TRP A 266 1.85 -22.56 3.16
N SER A 267 0.83 -21.97 3.75
CA SER A 267 0.55 -21.99 5.20
C SER A 267 -0.86 -22.52 5.49
N THR A 268 -1.18 -22.68 6.76
CA THR A 268 -2.54 -23.07 7.19
C THR A 268 -3.57 -21.94 7.07
N SER A 269 -3.16 -20.71 6.74
CA SER A 269 -4.01 -19.54 6.55
C SER A 269 -5.10 -19.77 5.47
N TYR A 270 -6.21 -19.06 5.59
CA TYR A 270 -7.29 -19.03 4.60
C TYR A 270 -7.19 -17.88 3.59
N SER A 271 -6.15 -17.06 3.68
CA SER A 271 -5.92 -15.96 2.74
C SER A 271 -5.61 -16.47 1.33
N THR A 272 -6.15 -15.82 0.31
CA THR A 272 -5.89 -16.10 -1.12
C THR A 272 -5.12 -14.98 -1.82
N ASN A 273 -4.82 -13.88 -1.11
CA ASN A 273 -4.35 -12.63 -1.71
C ASN A 273 -2.90 -12.27 -1.34
N MET A 274 -2.09 -13.25 -0.91
CA MET A 274 -0.69 -13.02 -0.53
C MET A 274 0.29 -13.23 -1.69
N VAL A 275 -0.08 -12.84 -2.89
CA VAL A 275 0.81 -12.91 -4.05
C VAL A 275 1.24 -11.49 -4.42
N MET A 276 2.49 -11.16 -4.13
CA MET A 276 3.10 -9.89 -4.50
C MET A 276 3.82 -10.03 -5.83
N SER A 277 3.69 -9.02 -6.69
CA SER A 277 4.31 -9.04 -8.02
C SER A 277 5.10 -7.79 -8.30
N PHE A 278 6.28 -7.95 -8.90
CA PHE A 278 7.23 -6.89 -9.15
C PHE A 278 7.76 -6.97 -10.58
N ALA A 279 8.01 -5.80 -11.17
CA ALA A 279 8.72 -5.67 -12.44
C ALA A 279 9.83 -4.62 -12.29
N ASN A 280 11.09 -5.02 -12.50
CA ASN A 280 12.27 -4.20 -12.26
C ASN A 280 12.25 -3.50 -10.88
N ASN A 281 11.98 -4.27 -9.82
CA ASN A 281 11.85 -3.83 -8.43
C ASN A 281 10.67 -2.88 -8.13
N ILE A 282 9.79 -2.64 -9.11
CA ILE A 282 8.58 -1.83 -8.93
C ILE A 282 7.42 -2.74 -8.57
N HIS A 283 6.75 -2.45 -7.46
CA HIS A 283 5.57 -3.20 -7.04
C HIS A 283 4.39 -2.94 -7.98
N THR A 284 3.93 -3.97 -8.66
CA THR A 284 2.78 -3.90 -9.56
C THR A 284 1.49 -4.22 -8.79
N ILE A 285 0.99 -3.21 -8.09
CA ILE A 285 -0.18 -3.34 -7.17
C ILE A 285 -1.41 -3.87 -7.90
N ASP A 286 -1.61 -3.44 -9.14
CA ASP A 286 -2.72 -3.86 -10.01
C ASP A 286 -2.39 -5.12 -10.82
N GLY A 287 -1.25 -5.77 -10.51
CA GLY A 287 -0.80 -7.00 -11.15
C GLY A 287 -0.25 -6.80 -12.56
N GLY A 288 -0.69 -7.62 -13.49
CA GLY A 288 -0.28 -7.61 -14.89
C GLY A 288 0.01 -9.00 -15.44
N THR A 289 0.55 -9.05 -16.64
CA THR A 289 0.76 -10.28 -17.40
C THR A 289 1.61 -11.35 -16.70
N HIS A 290 2.64 -10.92 -15.93
CA HIS A 290 3.49 -11.82 -15.13
C HIS A 290 2.69 -12.49 -13.99
N LEU A 291 1.84 -11.73 -13.28
CA LEU A 291 0.97 -12.27 -12.24
C LEU A 291 -0.08 -13.21 -12.81
N ASP A 292 -0.64 -12.89 -13.99
CA ASP A 292 -1.58 -13.76 -14.68
C ASP A 292 -0.93 -15.10 -15.08
N GLY A 293 0.29 -15.05 -15.61
CA GLY A 293 1.09 -16.24 -15.94
C GLY A 293 1.35 -17.12 -14.71
N PHE A 294 1.72 -16.49 -13.59
CA PHE A 294 1.91 -17.17 -12.32
C PHE A 294 0.65 -17.89 -11.85
N LYS A 295 -0.48 -17.16 -11.76
CA LYS A 295 -1.77 -17.71 -11.32
C LYS A 295 -2.22 -18.90 -12.18
N GLN A 296 -2.08 -18.80 -13.50
CA GLN A 296 -2.42 -19.86 -14.45
C GLN A 296 -1.48 -21.07 -14.29
N GLY A 297 -0.17 -20.82 -14.16
CA GLY A 297 0.84 -21.86 -13.98
C GLY A 297 0.61 -22.66 -12.71
N VAL A 298 0.40 -22.01 -11.56
CA VAL A 298 0.10 -22.69 -10.28
C VAL A 298 -1.15 -23.55 -10.39
N THR A 299 -2.24 -22.96 -10.89
CA THR A 299 -3.53 -23.67 -10.98
C THR A 299 -3.44 -24.91 -11.86
N ARG A 300 -2.79 -24.80 -13.01
CA ARG A 300 -2.62 -25.92 -13.94
C ARG A 300 -1.76 -27.02 -13.34
N THR A 301 -0.58 -26.68 -12.84
CA THR A 301 0.37 -27.65 -12.27
C THR A 301 -0.22 -28.42 -11.11
N MET A 302 -0.93 -27.74 -10.20
CA MET A 302 -1.58 -28.40 -9.06
C MET A 302 -2.68 -29.37 -9.49
N ASN A 303 -3.49 -29.00 -10.48
CA ASN A 303 -4.51 -29.91 -11.03
C ASN A 303 -3.88 -31.13 -11.70
N ASP A 304 -2.88 -30.92 -12.55
CA ASP A 304 -2.19 -32.00 -13.27
C ASP A 304 -1.54 -32.97 -12.27
N TYR A 305 -0.84 -32.48 -11.26
CA TYR A 305 -0.24 -33.30 -10.21
C TYR A 305 -1.29 -34.03 -9.37
N ALA A 306 -2.34 -33.34 -8.91
CA ALA A 306 -3.36 -33.95 -8.08
C ALA A 306 -4.09 -35.09 -8.80
N ARG A 307 -4.32 -34.97 -10.11
CA ARG A 307 -4.92 -36.05 -10.93
C ARG A 307 -3.95 -37.17 -11.19
N SER A 308 -2.70 -36.89 -11.56
CA SER A 308 -1.69 -37.93 -11.83
C SER A 308 -1.41 -38.81 -10.60
N LYS A 309 -1.48 -38.24 -9.39
CA LYS A 309 -1.28 -38.97 -8.12
C LYS A 309 -2.57 -39.50 -7.51
N GLY A 310 -3.74 -39.37 -8.19
CA GLY A 310 -5.03 -39.84 -7.70
C GLY A 310 -5.56 -39.13 -6.46
N LEU A 311 -5.03 -37.93 -6.14
CA LEU A 311 -5.46 -37.09 -5.02
C LEU A 311 -6.80 -36.37 -5.34
N LEU A 312 -7.08 -36.13 -6.63
CA LEU A 312 -8.38 -35.76 -7.18
C LEU A 312 -8.92 -36.93 -8.04
N LYS A 313 -10.13 -37.36 -7.77
CA LYS A 313 -10.80 -38.41 -8.55
C LYS A 313 -11.33 -37.83 -9.87
N GLU A 314 -11.52 -38.66 -10.89
CA GLU A 314 -12.07 -38.23 -12.20
C GLU A 314 -13.40 -37.49 -12.10
N LYS A 315 -14.24 -37.86 -11.14
CA LYS A 315 -15.56 -37.25 -10.88
C LYS A 315 -15.49 -35.90 -10.11
N ASP A 316 -14.36 -35.59 -9.51
CA ASP A 316 -14.21 -34.36 -8.72
C ASP A 316 -13.96 -33.19 -9.68
N SER A 317 -14.48 -32.00 -9.35
CA SER A 317 -14.19 -30.75 -10.08
C SER A 317 -12.70 -30.43 -10.02
N ASN A 318 -12.20 -29.70 -11.00
CA ASN A 318 -10.86 -29.15 -10.92
C ASN A 318 -10.77 -28.08 -9.79
N LEU A 319 -9.58 -27.98 -9.21
CA LEU A 319 -9.24 -26.87 -8.31
C LEU A 319 -9.34 -25.56 -9.08
N SER A 320 -10.04 -24.58 -8.54
CA SER A 320 -10.04 -23.22 -9.06
C SER A 320 -8.76 -22.48 -8.71
N GLY A 321 -8.57 -21.30 -9.29
CA GLY A 321 -7.45 -20.44 -8.93
C GLY A 321 -7.42 -20.10 -7.44
N ASP A 322 -8.57 -19.76 -6.85
CA ASP A 322 -8.66 -19.45 -5.43
C ASP A 322 -8.39 -20.67 -4.53
N ASP A 323 -8.88 -21.85 -4.91
CA ASP A 323 -8.60 -23.09 -4.18
C ASP A 323 -7.08 -23.38 -4.10
N THR A 324 -6.36 -23.14 -5.21
CA THR A 324 -4.91 -23.39 -5.27
C THR A 324 -4.08 -22.32 -4.54
N ARG A 325 -4.62 -21.11 -4.39
CA ARG A 325 -3.94 -20.01 -3.72
C ARG A 325 -4.32 -19.84 -2.26
N GLU A 326 -5.28 -20.60 -1.74
CA GLU A 326 -5.63 -20.54 -0.32
C GLU A 326 -4.42 -20.91 0.55
N GLY A 327 -3.98 -19.96 1.38
CA GLY A 327 -2.80 -20.06 2.23
C GLY A 327 -1.47 -19.90 1.50
N LEU A 328 -1.46 -19.55 0.21
CA LEU A 328 -0.25 -19.31 -0.58
C LEU A 328 0.27 -17.89 -0.33
N ALA A 329 1.50 -17.77 0.17
CA ALA A 329 2.32 -16.58 0.06
C ALA A 329 3.31 -16.75 -1.09
N ALA A 330 3.38 -15.79 -2.01
CA ALA A 330 4.31 -15.85 -3.14
C ALA A 330 4.79 -14.46 -3.54
N VAL A 331 6.01 -14.42 -4.05
CA VAL A 331 6.61 -13.23 -4.67
C VAL A 331 7.03 -13.60 -6.09
N VAL A 332 6.55 -12.81 -7.04
CA VAL A 332 6.85 -12.96 -8.48
C VAL A 332 7.62 -11.71 -8.91
N SER A 333 8.90 -11.84 -9.19
CA SER A 333 9.76 -10.77 -9.66
C SER A 333 10.19 -11.02 -11.09
N VAL A 334 9.99 -10.04 -11.96
CA VAL A 334 10.49 -10.08 -13.33
C VAL A 334 11.45 -8.93 -13.58
N LYS A 335 12.58 -9.21 -14.25
CA LYS A 335 13.58 -8.24 -14.65
C LYS A 335 13.62 -8.17 -16.17
N LEU A 336 13.18 -7.06 -16.74
CA LEU A 336 12.95 -6.85 -18.16
C LEU A 336 13.84 -5.73 -18.70
N HIS A 337 14.25 -5.87 -19.96
CA HIS A 337 14.99 -4.80 -20.65
C HIS A 337 14.10 -3.60 -20.95
N ASP A 338 12.85 -3.83 -21.38
CA ASP A 338 11.89 -2.79 -21.75
C ASP A 338 10.52 -3.10 -21.14
N PRO A 339 10.33 -2.80 -19.83
CA PRO A 339 9.04 -3.02 -19.19
C PRO A 339 8.01 -1.96 -19.62
N GLN A 340 6.85 -2.45 -20.03
CA GLN A 340 5.71 -1.63 -20.44
C GLN A 340 4.67 -1.62 -19.32
N PHE A 341 4.40 -0.46 -18.74
CA PHE A 341 3.42 -0.31 -17.68
C PHE A 341 2.16 0.40 -18.18
N GLU A 342 1.01 -0.01 -17.64
CA GLU A 342 -0.22 0.73 -17.80
C GLU A 342 -0.23 1.92 -16.82
N GLY A 343 -0.18 3.15 -17.35
CA GLY A 343 -0.24 4.38 -16.57
C GLY A 343 1.07 4.83 -15.91
N GLN A 344 1.07 6.06 -15.42
CA GLN A 344 2.22 6.74 -14.81
C GLN A 344 2.65 6.12 -13.46
N THR A 345 1.71 5.55 -12.72
CA THR A 345 1.97 4.95 -11.40
C THR A 345 2.67 3.60 -11.48
N LYS A 346 2.88 3.06 -12.70
CA LYS A 346 3.53 1.76 -12.95
C LYS A 346 2.87 0.58 -12.21
N GLY A 347 1.58 0.71 -11.86
CA GLY A 347 0.85 -0.27 -11.04
C GLY A 347 0.59 -1.60 -11.73
N LYS A 348 0.62 -1.66 -13.07
CA LYS A 348 0.30 -2.87 -13.85
C LYS A 348 1.26 -3.08 -15.00
N LEU A 349 1.80 -4.29 -15.12
CA LEU A 349 2.69 -4.66 -16.22
C LEU A 349 1.90 -5.15 -17.45
N GLY A 350 2.21 -4.56 -18.62
CA GLY A 350 1.50 -4.81 -19.88
C GLY A 350 2.19 -5.80 -20.84
N ASN A 351 3.49 -6.08 -20.67
CA ASN A 351 4.28 -6.96 -21.56
C ASN A 351 3.63 -8.34 -21.77
N THR A 352 3.04 -8.60 -22.93
CA THR A 352 2.24 -9.82 -23.18
C THR A 352 3.07 -11.09 -23.24
N GLU A 353 4.33 -11.02 -23.71
CA GLU A 353 5.31 -12.11 -23.83
C GLU A 353 5.67 -12.71 -22.47
N ILE A 354 5.68 -11.91 -21.42
CA ILE A 354 6.08 -12.31 -20.06
C ILE A 354 5.11 -13.30 -19.43
N ARG A 355 3.81 -13.26 -19.81
CA ARG A 355 2.83 -14.23 -19.32
C ARG A 355 3.27 -15.67 -19.60
N GLY A 356 3.71 -15.94 -20.84
CA GLY A 356 4.14 -17.26 -21.25
C GLY A 356 5.42 -17.73 -20.56
N LEU A 357 6.38 -16.83 -20.39
CA LEU A 357 7.64 -17.09 -19.68
C LEU A 357 7.36 -17.48 -18.22
N VAL A 358 6.63 -16.66 -17.49
CA VAL A 358 6.30 -16.92 -16.09
C VAL A 358 5.48 -18.19 -15.94
N GLN A 359 4.47 -18.41 -16.79
CA GLN A 359 3.65 -19.61 -16.75
C GLN A 359 4.50 -20.88 -16.93
N THR A 360 5.42 -20.88 -17.90
CA THR A 360 6.30 -22.02 -18.17
C THR A 360 7.28 -22.26 -17.02
N ALA A 361 7.87 -21.20 -16.46
CA ALA A 361 8.77 -21.28 -15.31
C ALA A 361 8.04 -21.91 -14.10
N VAL A 362 6.82 -21.43 -13.79
CA VAL A 362 6.01 -21.99 -12.70
C VAL A 362 5.66 -23.45 -12.94
N MET A 363 5.18 -23.79 -14.15
CA MET A 363 4.81 -25.17 -14.47
C MET A 363 5.99 -26.12 -14.30
N LYS A 364 7.17 -25.73 -14.74
CA LYS A 364 8.39 -26.54 -14.60
C LYS A 364 8.84 -26.62 -13.14
N GLY A 365 9.13 -25.49 -12.50
CA GLY A 365 9.73 -25.45 -11.16
C GLY A 365 8.80 -26.00 -10.08
N LEU A 366 7.50 -25.72 -10.16
CA LEU A 366 6.53 -26.27 -9.20
C LEU A 366 6.31 -27.78 -9.42
N ALA A 367 6.24 -28.27 -10.68
CA ALA A 367 6.11 -29.69 -10.94
C ALA A 367 7.30 -30.49 -10.42
N GLU A 368 8.53 -30.01 -10.68
CA GLU A 368 9.76 -30.62 -10.14
C GLU A 368 9.70 -30.69 -8.60
N TYR A 369 9.36 -29.59 -7.94
CA TYR A 369 9.26 -29.57 -6.48
C TYR A 369 8.22 -30.57 -5.94
N LEU A 370 7.02 -30.63 -6.54
CA LEU A 370 5.96 -31.53 -6.08
C LEU A 370 6.34 -32.99 -6.22
N GLU A 371 7.07 -33.36 -7.31
CA GLU A 371 7.57 -34.72 -7.52
C GLU A 371 8.68 -35.09 -6.54
N GLU A 372 9.61 -34.18 -6.27
CA GLU A 372 10.72 -34.39 -5.34
C GLU A 372 10.28 -34.41 -3.86
N ASN A 373 9.17 -33.73 -3.53
CA ASN A 373 8.71 -33.54 -2.15
C ASN A 373 7.28 -34.08 -1.94
N PRO A 374 7.02 -35.39 -2.04
CA PRO A 374 5.67 -35.95 -2.06
C PRO A 374 4.88 -35.72 -0.76
N THR A 375 5.53 -35.62 0.40
CA THR A 375 4.86 -35.36 1.68
C THR A 375 4.34 -33.92 1.80
N PRO A 376 5.14 -32.87 1.57
CA PRO A 376 4.64 -31.51 1.46
C PRO A 376 3.62 -31.34 0.33
N ALA A 377 3.87 -31.93 -0.85
CA ALA A 377 2.95 -31.87 -1.97
C ALA A 377 1.55 -32.39 -1.60
N LYS A 378 1.47 -33.54 -0.92
CA LYS A 378 0.19 -34.08 -0.44
C LYS A 378 -0.51 -33.15 0.53
N ARG A 379 0.22 -32.46 1.44
CA ARG A 379 -0.37 -31.47 2.36
C ARG A 379 -0.95 -30.29 1.61
N ILE A 380 -0.21 -29.74 0.65
CA ILE A 380 -0.63 -28.61 -0.19
C ILE A 380 -1.89 -28.99 -0.99
N ILE A 381 -1.89 -30.13 -1.70
CA ILE A 381 -3.04 -30.57 -2.49
C ILE A 381 -4.26 -30.87 -1.60
N ASN A 382 -4.06 -31.45 -0.42
CA ASN A 382 -5.15 -31.70 0.52
C ASN A 382 -5.79 -30.39 0.99
N LYS A 383 -4.99 -29.35 1.28
CA LYS A 383 -5.50 -28.03 1.64
C LYS A 383 -6.34 -27.43 0.49
N ALA A 384 -5.83 -27.42 -0.73
CA ALA A 384 -6.55 -26.94 -1.90
C ALA A 384 -7.85 -27.75 -2.15
N SER A 385 -7.82 -29.07 -1.91
CA SER A 385 -9.01 -29.93 -2.01
C SER A 385 -10.05 -29.63 -0.91
N GLN A 386 -9.62 -29.23 0.28
CA GLN A 386 -10.52 -28.77 1.34
C GLN A 386 -11.17 -27.44 0.96
N ALA A 387 -10.39 -26.49 0.39
CA ALA A 387 -10.91 -25.22 -0.12
C ALA A 387 -11.97 -25.46 -1.22
N LEU A 388 -11.71 -26.35 -2.19
CA LEU A 388 -12.69 -26.76 -3.21
C LEU A 388 -13.99 -27.25 -2.58
N LYS A 389 -13.92 -28.19 -1.62
CA LYS A 389 -15.12 -28.74 -0.95
C LYS A 389 -15.89 -27.65 -0.21
N ALA A 390 -15.19 -26.75 0.48
CA ALA A 390 -15.79 -25.63 1.19
C ALA A 390 -16.51 -24.68 0.22
N ARG A 391 -15.88 -24.36 -0.92
CA ARG A 391 -16.47 -23.52 -1.99
C ARG A 391 -17.70 -24.15 -2.61
N GLU A 392 -17.64 -25.45 -2.95
CA GLU A 392 -18.80 -26.16 -3.49
C GLU A 392 -19.97 -26.26 -2.50
N ALA A 393 -19.67 -26.49 -1.21
CA ALA A 393 -20.68 -26.49 -0.16
C ALA A 393 -21.34 -25.11 0.00
N ALA A 394 -20.55 -24.05 -0.04
CA ALA A 394 -21.04 -22.66 -0.01
C ALA A 394 -21.94 -22.35 -1.21
N ARG A 395 -21.54 -22.76 -2.42
CA ARG A 395 -22.36 -22.58 -3.64
C ARG A 395 -23.69 -23.32 -3.52
N LYS A 396 -23.67 -24.58 -3.10
CA LYS A 396 -24.92 -25.36 -2.90
C LYS A 396 -25.84 -24.72 -1.87
N ALA A 397 -25.29 -24.22 -0.76
CA ALA A 397 -26.09 -23.52 0.26
C ALA A 397 -26.75 -22.27 -0.30
N ARG A 398 -26.01 -21.44 -1.07
CA ARG A 398 -26.56 -20.26 -1.74
C ARG A 398 -27.66 -20.61 -2.75
N GLU A 399 -27.45 -21.64 -3.58
CA GLU A 399 -28.45 -22.09 -4.55
C GLU A 399 -29.73 -22.60 -3.87
N MET A 400 -29.61 -23.30 -2.74
CA MET A 400 -30.77 -23.75 -1.95
C MET A 400 -31.52 -22.58 -1.34
N THR A 401 -30.82 -21.59 -0.83
CA THR A 401 -31.41 -20.34 -0.28
C THR A 401 -32.11 -19.54 -1.40
N ARG A 402 -31.46 -19.44 -2.57
CA ARG A 402 -32.00 -18.76 -3.75
C ARG A 402 -33.26 -19.44 -4.28
N ARG A 403 -33.33 -20.80 -4.27
CA ARG A 403 -34.52 -21.56 -4.67
C ARG A 403 -35.68 -21.39 -3.69
N LYS A 404 -35.39 -21.19 -2.40
CA LYS A 404 -36.42 -20.91 -1.37
C LYS A 404 -36.97 -19.49 -1.44
N GLY A 405 -36.20 -18.55 -2.01
CA GLY A 405 -36.51 -17.12 -2.06
C GLY A 405 -36.63 -16.52 -3.46
N VAL A 406 -37.19 -17.26 -4.45
CA VAL A 406 -37.35 -16.75 -5.84
C VAL A 406 -38.13 -15.43 -5.94
N LEU A 407 -38.88 -15.05 -4.90
CA LEU A 407 -39.57 -13.75 -4.77
C LEU A 407 -38.75 -12.70 -3.98
N ASP A 408 -37.69 -13.10 -3.23
CA ASP A 408 -36.93 -12.20 -2.35
C ASP A 408 -35.50 -11.91 -2.84
N SER A 409 -35.03 -12.52 -3.92
CA SER A 409 -33.61 -12.50 -4.31
C SER A 409 -33.11 -11.19 -4.94
N PHE A 410 -33.95 -10.16 -5.03
CA PHE A 410 -33.57 -8.79 -5.43
C PHE A 410 -33.77 -7.78 -4.27
N SER A 411 -34.19 -8.22 -3.08
CA SER A 411 -34.34 -7.32 -1.94
C SER A 411 -33.00 -7.08 -1.26
N LEU A 412 -32.66 -5.81 -1.10
CA LEU A 412 -31.56 -5.38 -0.25
C LEU A 412 -31.77 -5.86 1.19
N PRO A 413 -30.68 -6.06 1.99
CA PRO A 413 -30.80 -6.48 3.37
C PRO A 413 -31.82 -5.61 4.11
N GLY A 414 -32.79 -6.23 4.79
CA GLY A 414 -33.89 -5.51 5.47
C GLY A 414 -33.46 -4.50 6.53
N LYS A 415 -32.18 -4.52 6.91
CA LYS A 415 -31.57 -3.55 7.82
C LYS A 415 -30.97 -2.33 7.11
N LEU A 416 -30.68 -2.43 5.82
CA LEU A 416 -30.12 -1.34 5.04
C LEU A 416 -31.17 -0.25 4.83
N ALA A 417 -30.89 0.95 5.33
CA ALA A 417 -31.61 2.15 4.93
C ALA A 417 -30.88 2.77 3.75
N ASP A 418 -31.27 2.39 2.52
CA ASP A 418 -30.59 2.81 1.29
C ASP A 418 -30.82 4.29 0.97
N CYS A 419 -29.97 4.87 0.12
CA CYS A 419 -30.15 6.20 -0.45
C CYS A 419 -30.94 6.13 -1.76
N SER A 420 -31.50 7.27 -2.19
CA SER A 420 -32.30 7.33 -3.42
C SER A 420 -31.48 7.52 -4.69
N SER A 421 -30.25 8.07 -4.59
CA SER A 421 -29.33 8.16 -5.73
C SER A 421 -28.87 6.78 -6.15
N LYS A 422 -28.77 6.58 -7.48
CA LYS A 422 -28.20 5.38 -8.09
C LYS A 422 -26.81 5.62 -8.69
N ASN A 423 -26.28 6.83 -8.55
CA ASN A 423 -24.92 7.15 -8.97
C ASN A 423 -23.93 6.80 -7.87
N PRO A 424 -23.08 5.75 -8.03
CA PRO A 424 -22.13 5.33 -7.00
C PRO A 424 -21.13 6.42 -6.59
N ALA A 425 -20.75 7.30 -7.53
CA ALA A 425 -19.78 8.36 -7.27
C ALA A 425 -20.29 9.44 -6.30
N GLU A 426 -21.63 9.62 -6.23
CA GLU A 426 -22.27 10.54 -5.30
C GLU A 426 -22.75 9.86 -4.03
N SER A 427 -22.87 8.53 -4.06
CA SER A 427 -23.48 7.75 -2.98
C SER A 427 -22.44 7.28 -1.99
N GLU A 428 -22.82 7.26 -0.72
CA GLU A 428 -22.00 6.77 0.37
C GLU A 428 -22.82 5.90 1.35
N ILE A 429 -22.15 4.93 1.95
CA ILE A 429 -22.76 4.06 2.96
C ILE A 429 -22.00 4.17 4.27
N PHE A 430 -22.75 4.41 5.37
CA PHE A 430 -22.23 4.36 6.73
C PHE A 430 -22.50 2.98 7.33
N ILE A 431 -21.45 2.28 7.70
CA ILE A 431 -21.51 1.04 8.47
C ILE A 431 -21.43 1.43 9.94
N VAL A 432 -22.56 1.31 10.65
CA VAL A 432 -22.75 1.89 11.98
C VAL A 432 -22.83 0.80 13.03
N GLU A 433 -22.16 0.97 14.15
CA GLU A 433 -22.23 0.08 15.28
C GLU A 433 -23.57 0.20 16.03
N GLY A 434 -24.28 -0.92 16.14
CA GLY A 434 -25.51 -1.04 16.92
C GLY A 434 -26.76 -0.43 16.28
N ASP A 435 -27.91 -0.88 16.79
CA ASP A 435 -29.23 -0.41 16.32
C ASP A 435 -29.55 1.01 16.85
N SER A 436 -29.00 1.41 18.02
CA SER A 436 -29.21 2.73 18.61
C SER A 436 -28.55 3.83 17.77
N ALA A 437 -27.24 3.74 17.58
CA ALA A 437 -26.51 4.70 16.74
C ALA A 437 -27.00 4.65 15.28
N GLY A 438 -27.38 3.44 14.78
CA GLY A 438 -28.02 3.28 13.50
C GLY A 438 -29.36 4.03 13.38
N GLY A 439 -30.11 4.13 14.47
CA GLY A 439 -31.35 4.92 14.57
C GLY A 439 -31.11 6.42 14.44
N SER A 440 -30.16 6.95 15.22
CA SER A 440 -29.75 8.36 15.15
C SER A 440 -29.18 8.71 13.75
N ALA A 441 -28.32 7.86 13.19
CA ALA A 441 -27.75 8.05 11.85
C ALA A 441 -28.82 8.04 10.75
N LYS A 442 -29.85 7.17 10.83
CA LYS A 442 -30.97 7.15 9.89
C LYS A 442 -31.81 8.42 9.91
N GLN A 443 -31.91 9.08 11.08
CA GLN A 443 -32.59 10.35 11.21
C GLN A 443 -31.72 11.52 10.72
N ALA A 444 -30.42 11.47 11.01
CA ALA A 444 -29.44 12.49 10.65
C ALA A 444 -29.16 12.59 9.15
N ARG A 445 -29.12 11.48 8.43
CA ARG A 445 -28.60 11.35 7.07
C ARG A 445 -29.30 12.20 6.01
N ASP A 446 -28.59 12.58 4.97
CA ASP A 446 -29.20 12.95 3.69
C ASP A 446 -29.68 11.69 2.95
N ARG A 447 -30.99 11.53 2.86
CA ARG A 447 -31.62 10.36 2.21
C ARG A 447 -31.31 10.24 0.72
N LYS A 448 -30.84 11.30 0.10
CA LYS A 448 -30.52 11.30 -1.33
C LYS A 448 -29.23 10.55 -1.61
N TYR A 449 -28.20 10.76 -0.81
CA TYR A 449 -26.85 10.26 -1.08
C TYR A 449 -26.33 9.30 -0.03
N GLN A 450 -26.89 9.28 1.19
CA GLN A 450 -26.36 8.53 2.32
C GLN A 450 -27.22 7.32 2.66
N ALA A 451 -26.60 6.13 2.64
CA ALA A 451 -27.18 4.89 3.12
C ALA A 451 -26.64 4.54 4.51
N ILE A 452 -27.46 3.88 5.34
CA ILE A 452 -27.07 3.43 6.68
C ILE A 452 -27.25 1.93 6.79
N MET A 453 -26.17 1.24 7.20
CA MET A 453 -26.12 -0.19 7.48
C MET A 453 -25.76 -0.42 8.96
N PRO A 454 -26.71 -0.65 9.86
CA PRO A 454 -26.40 -0.95 11.26
C PRO A 454 -25.89 -2.38 11.39
N LEU A 455 -24.82 -2.56 12.17
CA LEU A 455 -24.29 -3.85 12.57
C LEU A 455 -24.88 -4.27 13.92
N ARG A 456 -25.17 -5.55 14.10
CA ARG A 456 -25.58 -6.10 15.40
C ARG A 456 -24.39 -6.82 16.04
N GLY A 457 -23.65 -6.08 16.85
CA GLY A 457 -22.48 -6.60 17.54
C GLY A 457 -21.28 -6.88 16.64
N LYS A 458 -20.29 -7.58 17.16
CA LYS A 458 -19.04 -7.91 16.48
C LYS A 458 -19.28 -8.81 15.29
N ILE A 459 -18.70 -8.45 14.14
CA ILE A 459 -18.76 -9.31 12.95
C ILE A 459 -17.80 -10.49 13.09
N LEU A 460 -18.00 -11.51 12.26
CA LEU A 460 -17.10 -12.65 12.21
C LEU A 460 -15.68 -12.22 11.85
N ASN A 461 -14.68 -12.72 12.59
CA ASN A 461 -13.28 -12.57 12.22
C ASN A 461 -12.98 -13.46 11.01
N VAL A 462 -12.89 -12.84 9.83
CA VAL A 462 -12.68 -13.54 8.56
C VAL A 462 -11.26 -14.09 8.40
N GLU A 463 -10.29 -13.59 9.17
CA GLU A 463 -8.93 -14.12 9.20
C GLU A 463 -8.89 -15.56 9.74
N ARG A 464 -9.74 -15.86 10.73
CA ARG A 464 -9.88 -17.20 11.35
C ARG A 464 -10.93 -18.07 10.70
N ALA A 465 -11.81 -17.46 9.90
CA ALA A 465 -12.91 -18.17 9.29
C ALA A 465 -12.66 -18.31 7.79
N GLY A 466 -12.57 -19.52 7.29
CA GLY A 466 -12.53 -19.76 5.85
C GLY A 466 -13.74 -19.18 5.13
N LEU A 467 -13.63 -19.00 3.82
CA LEU A 467 -14.65 -18.38 2.96
C LEU A 467 -16.07 -18.94 3.17
N HIS A 468 -16.20 -20.26 3.30
CA HIS A 468 -17.50 -20.90 3.53
C HIS A 468 -18.18 -20.41 4.80
N ARG A 469 -17.45 -20.34 5.91
CA ARG A 469 -17.99 -19.89 7.20
C ARG A 469 -18.30 -18.39 7.17
N SER A 470 -17.48 -17.60 6.49
CA SER A 470 -17.71 -16.17 6.28
C SER A 470 -19.01 -15.92 5.51
N LEU A 471 -19.24 -16.65 4.44
CA LEU A 471 -20.47 -16.57 3.64
C LEU A 471 -21.73 -17.09 4.34
N SER A 472 -21.57 -17.96 5.34
CA SER A 472 -22.67 -18.45 6.17
C SER A 472 -23.08 -17.44 7.26
N SER A 473 -22.32 -16.38 7.46
CA SER A 473 -22.65 -15.29 8.39
C SER A 473 -23.62 -14.31 7.73
N ASP A 474 -24.81 -14.16 8.34
CA ASP A 474 -25.84 -13.22 7.85
C ASP A 474 -25.32 -11.78 7.75
N THR A 475 -24.48 -11.37 8.69
CA THR A 475 -23.91 -10.02 8.71
C THR A 475 -22.94 -9.80 7.55
N ILE A 476 -22.02 -10.75 7.34
CA ILE A 476 -21.06 -10.71 6.21
C ILE A 476 -21.81 -10.76 4.87
N SER A 477 -22.77 -11.69 4.73
CA SER A 477 -23.59 -11.80 3.53
C SER A 477 -24.39 -10.52 3.23
N SER A 478 -24.90 -9.87 4.28
CA SER A 478 -25.61 -8.60 4.18
C SER A 478 -24.69 -7.47 3.74
N LEU A 479 -23.46 -7.38 4.27
CA LEU A 479 -22.45 -6.41 3.84
C LEU A 479 -22.09 -6.58 2.36
N ILE A 480 -21.79 -7.82 1.93
CA ILE A 480 -21.46 -8.12 0.52
C ILE A 480 -22.61 -7.67 -0.40
N THR A 481 -23.85 -8.00 -0.03
CA THR A 481 -25.05 -7.62 -0.80
C THR A 481 -25.26 -6.10 -0.84
N ALA A 482 -25.06 -5.41 0.29
CA ALA A 482 -25.20 -3.96 0.37
C ALA A 482 -24.17 -3.23 -0.49
N ILE A 483 -22.91 -3.68 -0.48
CA ILE A 483 -21.81 -3.08 -1.24
C ILE A 483 -21.96 -3.38 -2.75
N GLY A 484 -22.37 -4.60 -3.11
CA GLY A 484 -22.72 -4.99 -4.48
C GLY A 484 -21.58 -5.58 -5.32
N THR A 485 -20.35 -5.63 -4.81
CA THR A 485 -19.16 -6.08 -5.55
C THR A 485 -18.95 -7.59 -5.61
N ASN A 486 -19.71 -8.37 -4.83
CA ASN A 486 -19.39 -9.77 -4.54
C ASN A 486 -18.01 -9.94 -3.88
N ILE A 487 -17.52 -11.17 -3.77
CA ILE A 487 -16.19 -11.55 -3.24
C ILE A 487 -15.62 -12.75 -3.98
N GLY A 488 -14.31 -12.98 -3.87
CA GLY A 488 -13.61 -14.10 -4.52
C GLY A 488 -13.58 -13.96 -6.04
N GLU A 489 -13.80 -15.06 -6.76
CA GLU A 489 -13.77 -15.08 -8.24
C GLU A 489 -14.85 -14.18 -8.90
N ASP A 490 -15.95 -13.94 -8.19
CA ASP A 490 -17.05 -13.09 -8.66
C ASP A 490 -16.89 -11.60 -8.26
N PHE A 491 -15.78 -11.23 -7.61
CA PHE A 491 -15.53 -9.87 -7.18
C PHE A 491 -15.33 -8.94 -8.37
N ASN A 492 -16.06 -7.83 -8.36
CA ASN A 492 -15.87 -6.76 -9.34
C ASN A 492 -16.12 -5.40 -8.67
N ALA A 493 -15.06 -4.61 -8.52
CA ALA A 493 -15.13 -3.29 -7.90
C ALA A 493 -15.98 -2.28 -8.67
N ASP A 494 -16.14 -2.44 -10.00
CA ASP A 494 -16.99 -1.57 -10.83
C ASP A 494 -18.49 -1.69 -10.50
N ASN A 495 -18.87 -2.80 -9.83
CA ASN A 495 -20.23 -3.01 -9.34
C ASN A 495 -20.47 -2.38 -7.96
N ALA A 496 -19.50 -1.66 -7.39
CA ALA A 496 -19.67 -0.99 -6.11
C ALA A 496 -20.82 0.01 -6.18
N ARG A 497 -21.78 -0.13 -5.27
CA ARG A 497 -22.96 0.75 -5.20
C ARG A 497 -22.64 2.10 -4.54
N TYR A 498 -21.54 2.19 -3.83
CA TYR A 498 -21.09 3.38 -3.10
C TYR A 498 -19.58 3.55 -3.28
N HIS A 499 -19.14 4.73 -3.72
CA HIS A 499 -17.71 5.06 -3.81
C HIS A 499 -17.14 5.64 -2.51
N ARG A 500 -17.98 5.75 -1.45
CA ARG A 500 -17.54 6.02 -0.08
C ARG A 500 -18.21 5.04 0.87
N ILE A 501 -17.40 4.18 1.45
CA ILE A 501 -17.81 3.19 2.44
C ILE A 501 -17.19 3.64 3.76
N ILE A 502 -18.01 4.15 4.67
CA ILE A 502 -17.57 4.86 5.87
C ILE A 502 -17.85 3.98 7.08
N ILE A 503 -16.80 3.60 7.78
CA ILE A 503 -16.87 2.86 9.05
C ILE A 503 -17.09 3.88 10.16
N MET A 504 -18.20 3.75 10.89
CA MET A 504 -18.60 4.64 11.96
C MET A 504 -18.93 3.82 13.21
N THR A 505 -17.95 3.71 14.12
CA THR A 505 -18.00 2.93 15.36
C THR A 505 -17.85 3.82 16.57
N ASP A 506 -18.27 3.34 17.72
CA ASP A 506 -18.13 4.01 19.00
C ASP A 506 -16.64 4.25 19.35
N ALA A 507 -16.36 5.25 20.18
CA ALA A 507 -15.01 5.62 20.60
C ALA A 507 -14.53 4.81 21.83
N ASP A 508 -14.90 3.54 21.89
CA ASP A 508 -14.53 2.61 22.95
C ASP A 508 -13.75 1.40 22.42
N VAL A 509 -13.38 0.49 23.29
CA VAL A 509 -12.58 -0.71 22.93
C VAL A 509 -13.36 -1.68 22.03
N ASP A 510 -14.68 -1.75 22.16
CA ASP A 510 -15.54 -2.60 21.33
C ASP A 510 -15.69 -2.02 19.93
N GLY A 511 -15.89 -0.71 19.81
CA GLY A 511 -15.90 -0.01 18.52
C GLY A 511 -14.57 -0.09 17.79
N ALA A 512 -13.45 0.04 18.51
CA ALA A 512 -12.12 -0.18 17.95
C ALA A 512 -11.96 -1.62 17.41
N HIS A 513 -12.44 -2.64 18.12
CA HIS A 513 -12.41 -4.02 17.67
C HIS A 513 -13.30 -4.25 16.45
N ILE A 514 -14.51 -3.69 16.40
CA ILE A 514 -15.42 -3.79 15.23
C ILE A 514 -14.76 -3.14 14.01
N ARG A 515 -14.09 -2.00 14.19
CA ARG A 515 -13.31 -1.35 13.12
C ARG A 515 -12.20 -2.26 12.60
N CYS A 516 -11.41 -2.89 13.48
CA CYS A 516 -10.39 -3.85 13.07
C CYS A 516 -10.97 -5.05 12.31
N LEU A 517 -12.12 -5.59 12.74
CA LEU A 517 -12.79 -6.70 12.05
C LEU A 517 -13.28 -6.28 10.65
N LEU A 518 -13.85 -5.07 10.50
CA LEU A 518 -14.27 -4.53 9.21
C LEU A 518 -13.08 -4.28 8.28
N LEU A 519 -12.00 -3.68 8.78
CA LEU A 519 -10.78 -3.48 8.01
C LEU A 519 -10.19 -4.82 7.53
N THR A 520 -10.17 -5.85 8.41
CA THR A 520 -9.76 -7.21 8.04
C THR A 520 -10.65 -7.79 6.95
N PHE A 521 -11.98 -7.58 7.03
CA PHE A 521 -12.92 -8.04 6.01
C PHE A 521 -12.65 -7.38 4.65
N PHE A 522 -12.48 -6.06 4.59
CA PHE A 522 -12.17 -5.35 3.34
C PHE A 522 -10.80 -5.75 2.80
N TYR A 523 -9.80 -5.83 3.64
CA TYR A 523 -8.45 -6.24 3.26
C TYR A 523 -8.41 -7.64 2.65
N ARG A 524 -9.13 -8.62 3.23
CA ARG A 524 -9.13 -10.02 2.77
C ARG A 524 -10.00 -10.26 1.56
N TYR A 525 -11.15 -9.62 1.46
CA TYR A 525 -12.14 -9.96 0.44
C TYR A 525 -12.40 -8.88 -0.61
N MET A 526 -12.02 -7.64 -0.33
CA MET A 526 -12.29 -6.50 -1.21
C MET A 526 -11.11 -5.51 -1.27
N PRO A 527 -9.84 -5.97 -1.42
CA PRO A 527 -8.66 -5.09 -1.36
C PRO A 527 -8.69 -3.98 -2.42
N GLU A 528 -9.27 -4.24 -3.57
CA GLU A 528 -9.40 -3.23 -4.64
C GLU A 528 -10.27 -2.03 -4.23
N LEU A 529 -11.22 -2.18 -3.28
CA LEU A 529 -11.96 -1.03 -2.75
C LEU A 529 -11.08 -0.12 -1.90
N ILE A 530 -10.06 -0.68 -1.24
CA ILE A 530 -9.06 0.10 -0.51
C ILE A 530 -8.15 0.83 -1.49
N SER A 531 -7.61 0.14 -2.49
CA SER A 531 -6.71 0.74 -3.49
C SER A 531 -7.39 1.82 -4.34
N ARG A 532 -8.70 1.69 -4.59
CA ARG A 532 -9.52 2.74 -5.24
C ARG A 532 -9.88 3.90 -4.31
N GLY A 533 -9.51 3.82 -3.02
CA GLY A 533 -9.78 4.87 -2.02
C GLY A 533 -11.25 4.98 -1.62
N TYR A 534 -12.01 3.87 -1.64
CA TYR A 534 -13.43 3.90 -1.30
C TYR A 534 -13.71 3.65 0.19
N ILE A 535 -12.73 3.23 0.99
CA ILE A 535 -12.89 2.91 2.40
C ILE A 535 -12.46 4.09 3.28
N TYR A 536 -13.32 4.49 4.21
CA TYR A 536 -13.09 5.61 5.11
C TYR A 536 -13.46 5.25 6.55
N ILE A 537 -12.87 5.94 7.51
CA ILE A 537 -13.20 5.90 8.94
C ILE A 537 -13.70 7.27 9.34
N ALA A 538 -14.92 7.34 9.87
CA ALA A 538 -15.48 8.56 10.42
C ALA A 538 -14.73 8.97 11.69
N GLN A 539 -14.57 10.28 11.89
CA GLN A 539 -13.92 10.88 13.05
C GLN A 539 -14.96 11.71 13.82
N PRO A 540 -15.83 11.08 14.64
CA PRO A 540 -16.76 11.83 15.48
C PRO A 540 -16.00 12.57 16.59
N PRO A 541 -16.56 13.67 17.16
CA PRO A 541 -15.95 14.36 18.29
C PRO A 541 -15.99 13.48 19.55
N LEU A 542 -14.93 13.57 20.36
CA LEU A 542 -14.86 12.90 21.65
C LEU A 542 -15.51 13.71 22.79
N TYR A 543 -15.56 15.04 22.63
CA TYR A 543 -16.06 15.94 23.67
C TYR A 543 -16.96 17.04 23.10
N GLY A 544 -17.97 17.41 23.89
CA GLY A 544 -18.76 18.61 23.73
C GLY A 544 -18.50 19.57 24.88
N LEU A 545 -18.05 20.78 24.60
CA LEU A 545 -17.75 21.82 25.56
C LEU A 545 -18.80 22.94 25.48
N LYS A 546 -19.46 23.26 26.58
CA LYS A 546 -20.47 24.29 26.65
C LYS A 546 -20.13 25.28 27.77
N LYS A 547 -20.07 26.57 27.45
CA LYS A 547 -19.95 27.63 28.46
C LYS A 547 -21.28 27.87 29.18
N LYS A 548 -21.24 28.10 30.48
CA LYS A 548 -22.43 28.40 31.29
C LYS A 548 -23.14 29.65 30.75
N GLY A 549 -24.41 29.50 30.38
CA GLY A 549 -25.17 30.57 29.71
C GLY A 549 -24.98 30.70 28.22
N GLY A 550 -24.03 29.97 27.61
CA GLY A 550 -23.84 29.90 26.18
C GLY A 550 -24.84 28.94 25.52
N LYS A 551 -25.35 29.32 24.34
CA LYS A 551 -26.23 28.44 23.53
C LYS A 551 -25.46 27.49 22.61
N LYS A 552 -24.18 27.80 22.32
CA LYS A 552 -23.38 27.06 21.34
C LYS A 552 -22.55 25.98 22.03
N LEU A 553 -22.63 24.76 21.53
CA LEU A 553 -21.75 23.64 21.88
C LEU A 553 -20.53 23.67 20.97
N GLU A 554 -19.35 23.54 21.55
CA GLU A 554 -18.08 23.44 20.85
C GLU A 554 -17.63 21.98 20.85
N TYR A 555 -17.34 21.41 19.68
CA TYR A 555 -16.94 20.03 19.55
C TYR A 555 -15.42 19.89 19.50
N ILE A 556 -14.88 18.91 20.24
CA ILE A 556 -13.45 18.65 20.36
C ILE A 556 -13.19 17.19 20.01
N PHE A 557 -12.21 16.95 19.15
CA PHE A 557 -12.02 15.67 18.49
C PHE A 557 -10.93 14.79 19.11
N ASN A 558 -10.06 15.34 19.97
CA ASN A 558 -8.99 14.59 20.66
C ASN A 558 -8.62 15.24 21.99
N ASP A 559 -7.87 14.50 22.83
CA ASP A 559 -7.48 14.92 24.18
C ASP A 559 -6.49 16.09 24.17
N ASP A 560 -5.59 16.14 23.16
CA ASP A 560 -4.61 17.21 23.03
C ASP A 560 -5.31 18.55 22.74
N ALA A 561 -6.29 18.53 21.83
CA ALA A 561 -7.13 19.69 21.55
C ALA A 561 -7.98 20.11 22.75
N LEU A 562 -8.48 19.14 23.55
CA LEU A 562 -9.18 19.44 24.79
C LEU A 562 -8.27 20.15 25.79
N THR A 563 -7.06 19.61 25.98
CA THR A 563 -6.07 20.16 26.91
C THR A 563 -5.66 21.58 26.49
N ALA A 564 -5.35 21.78 25.21
CA ALA A 564 -5.02 23.10 24.66
C ALA A 564 -6.18 24.09 24.90
N ARG A 565 -7.43 23.64 24.61
CA ARG A 565 -8.59 24.50 24.75
C ARG A 565 -8.91 24.88 26.19
N LEU A 566 -8.77 23.93 27.13
CA LEU A 566 -8.94 24.19 28.57
C LEU A 566 -7.87 25.15 29.10
N ASN A 567 -6.64 25.08 28.61
CA ASN A 567 -5.55 26.00 28.97
C ASN A 567 -5.82 27.43 28.45
N GLU A 568 -6.35 27.57 27.22
CA GLU A 568 -6.76 28.87 26.67
C GLU A 568 -7.88 29.53 27.47
N LEU A 569 -8.81 28.73 27.99
CA LEU A 569 -9.97 29.24 28.72
C LEU A 569 -9.63 29.66 30.15
N GLY A 570 -8.51 29.19 30.72
CA GLY A 570 -7.95 29.60 32.01
C GLY A 570 -8.82 29.27 33.22
N ASP A 571 -10.07 29.72 33.23
CA ASP A 571 -11.02 29.47 34.32
C ASP A 571 -11.96 28.30 33.96
N LYS A 572 -11.96 27.27 34.79
CA LYS A 572 -12.81 26.08 34.64
C LYS A 572 -14.22 26.25 35.23
N ASP A 573 -14.43 27.31 36.03
CA ASP A 573 -15.71 27.59 36.63
C ASP A 573 -16.73 28.09 35.59
N GLY A 574 -17.73 27.27 35.33
CA GLY A 574 -18.79 27.59 34.36
C GLY A 574 -18.63 26.91 32.98
N ILE A 575 -17.79 25.91 32.87
CA ILE A 575 -17.69 25.05 31.69
C ILE A 575 -18.36 23.72 31.97
N SER A 576 -19.31 23.33 31.12
CA SER A 576 -19.87 21.96 31.09
C SER A 576 -19.15 21.17 30.02
N LEU A 577 -18.47 20.12 30.41
CA LEU A 577 -17.77 19.16 29.51
C LEU A 577 -18.58 17.86 29.46
N GLN A 578 -18.99 17.46 28.27
CA GLN A 578 -19.63 16.17 28.01
C GLN A 578 -18.63 15.31 27.19
N ARG A 579 -18.36 14.11 27.65
CA ARG A 579 -17.60 13.10 26.89
C ARG A 579 -18.59 12.19 26.20
N TYR A 580 -18.43 12.01 24.89
CA TYR A 580 -19.20 11.05 24.10
C TYR A 580 -18.48 9.71 24.10
N LYS A 581 -19.04 8.70 24.79
CA LYS A 581 -18.50 7.33 24.80
C LYS A 581 -18.99 6.52 23.61
N GLY A 582 -20.16 6.85 23.07
CA GLY A 582 -20.74 6.19 21.93
C GLY A 582 -21.59 7.13 21.07
N LEU A 583 -21.73 6.78 19.80
CA LEU A 583 -22.54 7.52 18.81
C LEU A 583 -24.03 7.61 19.19
N GLY A 584 -24.52 6.66 19.99
CA GLY A 584 -25.88 6.65 20.52
C GLY A 584 -26.15 7.72 21.55
N GLU A 585 -25.12 8.39 22.10
CA GLU A 585 -25.26 9.53 23.03
C GLU A 585 -25.42 10.87 22.30
N MET A 586 -25.23 10.88 20.96
CA MET A 586 -25.39 12.07 20.13
C MET A 586 -26.81 12.14 19.56
N ASP A 587 -27.38 13.33 19.61
CA ASP A 587 -28.63 13.62 18.91
C ASP A 587 -28.39 13.56 17.38
N PRO A 588 -29.44 13.27 16.58
CA PRO A 588 -29.31 13.24 15.12
C PRO A 588 -28.72 14.52 14.50
N GLU A 589 -29.06 15.68 15.04
CA GLU A 589 -28.55 16.98 14.60
C GLU A 589 -27.05 17.13 14.88
N GLN A 590 -26.60 16.72 16.09
CA GLN A 590 -25.19 16.71 16.46
C GLN A 590 -24.39 15.75 15.58
N LEU A 591 -24.93 14.56 15.33
CA LEU A 591 -24.28 13.55 14.48
C LEU A 591 -24.17 14.03 13.03
N TRP A 592 -25.19 14.74 12.53
CA TRP A 592 -25.14 15.37 11.22
C TRP A 592 -24.04 16.42 11.14
N GLU A 593 -24.10 17.44 11.99
CA GLU A 593 -23.19 18.60 11.96
C GLU A 593 -21.70 18.22 12.10
N THR A 594 -21.39 17.18 12.86
CA THR A 594 -20.02 16.83 13.23
C THR A 594 -19.42 15.70 12.39
N THR A 595 -20.26 14.76 11.91
CA THR A 595 -19.75 13.47 11.40
C THR A 595 -20.31 13.08 10.04
N MET A 596 -21.53 13.54 9.69
CA MET A 596 -22.18 13.09 8.46
C MET A 596 -22.29 14.17 7.38
N GLU A 597 -22.28 15.45 7.73
CA GLU A 597 -22.34 16.53 6.76
C GLU A 597 -21.06 16.61 5.93
N PRO A 598 -21.14 16.51 4.58
CA PRO A 598 -19.96 16.43 3.71
C PRO A 598 -19.01 17.61 3.81
N THR A 599 -19.49 18.80 4.19
CA THR A 599 -18.71 20.05 4.23
C THR A 599 -17.98 20.28 5.55
N SER A 600 -18.42 19.67 6.65
CA SER A 600 -17.90 19.92 8.01
C SER A 600 -17.21 18.70 8.63
N ARG A 601 -17.53 17.49 8.17
CA ARG A 601 -17.00 16.24 8.73
C ARG A 601 -15.53 16.00 8.39
N THR A 602 -14.86 15.25 9.26
CA THR A 602 -13.52 14.70 9.00
C THR A 602 -13.61 13.20 8.76
N LEU A 603 -13.06 12.74 7.65
CA LEU A 603 -12.94 11.33 7.30
C LEU A 603 -11.47 10.97 7.12
N LEU A 604 -11.06 9.86 7.72
CA LEU A 604 -9.75 9.25 7.48
C LEU A 604 -9.90 8.23 6.34
N GLN A 605 -9.25 8.47 5.20
CA GLN A 605 -9.21 7.51 4.11
C GLN A 605 -8.24 6.38 4.45
N VAL A 606 -8.67 5.14 4.21
CA VAL A 606 -7.84 3.95 4.43
C VAL A 606 -7.01 3.69 3.18
N SER A 607 -5.70 3.60 3.35
CA SER A 607 -4.73 3.22 2.31
C SER A 607 -3.91 2.00 2.78
N ILE A 608 -3.29 1.32 1.83
CA ILE A 608 -2.27 0.30 2.08
C ILE A 608 -1.00 0.84 1.47
N ASP A 609 -0.11 1.35 2.33
CA ASP A 609 1.17 1.92 1.90
C ASP A 609 2.25 0.83 1.82
N ASP A 610 2.18 -0.16 2.70
CA ASP A 610 3.01 -1.36 2.72
C ASP A 610 2.13 -2.62 2.78
N ALA A 611 2.05 -3.35 1.67
CA ALA A 611 1.23 -4.55 1.58
C ALA A 611 1.80 -5.72 2.42
N ALA A 612 3.12 -5.81 2.55
CA ALA A 612 3.77 -6.86 3.33
C ALA A 612 3.56 -6.64 4.84
N GLU A 613 3.72 -5.40 5.29
CA GLU A 613 3.47 -5.03 6.69
C GLU A 613 1.99 -5.13 7.04
N ALA A 614 1.08 -4.68 6.17
CA ALA A 614 -0.36 -4.84 6.35
C ALA A 614 -0.74 -6.32 6.52
N GLU A 615 -0.16 -7.19 5.71
CA GLU A 615 -0.36 -8.65 5.82
C GLU A 615 0.15 -9.19 7.17
N ARG A 616 1.35 -8.81 7.58
CA ARG A 616 1.94 -9.20 8.85
C ARG A 616 1.06 -8.76 10.02
N VAL A 617 0.70 -7.49 10.08
CA VAL A 617 -0.11 -6.91 11.16
C VAL A 617 -1.50 -7.55 11.23
N VAL A 618 -2.17 -7.74 10.09
CA VAL A 618 -3.48 -8.41 10.07
C VAL A 618 -3.37 -9.85 10.57
N SER A 619 -2.36 -10.60 10.13
CA SER A 619 -2.14 -11.99 10.55
C SER A 619 -1.76 -12.08 12.03
N GLU A 620 -0.94 -11.17 12.53
CA GLU A 620 -0.49 -11.12 13.93
C GLU A 620 -1.64 -10.76 14.88
N LEU A 621 -2.40 -9.71 14.57
CA LEU A 621 -3.46 -9.24 15.45
C LEU A 621 -4.74 -10.05 15.34
N MET A 622 -5.11 -10.51 14.15
CA MET A 622 -6.38 -11.15 13.86
C MET A 622 -6.28 -12.65 13.62
N GLY A 623 -5.08 -13.20 13.45
CA GLY A 623 -4.81 -14.63 13.20
C GLY A 623 -5.05 -15.53 14.41
N ASP A 624 -4.85 -16.84 14.21
CA ASP A 624 -5.10 -17.88 15.22
C ASP A 624 -4.01 -17.95 16.29
N GLN A 625 -2.77 -17.57 15.96
CA GLN A 625 -1.63 -17.63 16.86
C GLN A 625 -1.76 -16.60 17.98
N VAL A 626 -1.53 -17.04 19.23
CA VAL A 626 -1.66 -16.18 20.42
C VAL A 626 -0.36 -15.44 20.74
N GLU A 627 0.78 -16.12 20.59
CA GLU A 627 2.09 -15.56 20.98
C GLU A 627 2.47 -14.29 20.19
N PRO A 628 2.36 -14.22 18.85
CA PRO A 628 2.67 -12.98 18.12
C PRO A 628 1.85 -11.79 18.61
N ARG A 629 0.57 -12.00 18.87
CA ARG A 629 -0.34 -10.97 19.39
C ARG A 629 0.04 -10.52 20.80
N LYS A 630 0.47 -11.46 21.66
CA LYS A 630 0.95 -11.15 23.01
C LYS A 630 2.23 -10.33 22.96
N ASP A 631 3.18 -10.72 22.10
CA ASP A 631 4.44 -10.01 21.91
C ASP A 631 4.19 -8.59 21.37
N PHE A 632 3.27 -8.43 20.41
CA PHE A 632 2.84 -7.12 19.92
C PHE A 632 2.30 -6.24 21.06
N ILE A 633 1.39 -6.78 21.89
CA ILE A 633 0.81 -6.04 23.02
C ILE A 633 1.89 -5.63 24.02
N GLN A 634 2.86 -6.52 24.32
CA GLN A 634 3.97 -6.21 25.25
C GLN A 634 4.89 -5.12 24.68
N LYS A 635 5.23 -5.21 23.40
CA LYS A 635 6.09 -4.24 22.71
C LYS A 635 5.45 -2.84 22.69
N HIS A 636 4.16 -2.76 22.45
CA HIS A 636 3.41 -1.51 22.30
C HIS A 636 2.62 -1.10 23.56
N ALA A 637 2.85 -1.75 24.69
CA ALA A 637 2.12 -1.45 25.95
C ALA A 637 2.29 0.01 26.42
N ARG A 638 3.42 0.64 26.09
CA ARG A 638 3.70 2.06 26.43
C ARG A 638 3.01 3.05 25.50
N ASP A 639 2.57 2.61 24.32
CA ASP A 639 1.95 3.46 23.30
C ASP A 639 0.43 3.60 23.51
N VAL A 640 -0.13 2.84 24.46
CA VAL A 640 -1.57 2.84 24.77
C VAL A 640 -1.96 4.17 25.39
N ARG A 641 -2.79 4.94 24.67
CA ARG A 641 -3.30 6.24 25.13
C ARG A 641 -4.67 6.15 25.84
N PHE A 642 -5.39 5.05 25.65
CA PHE A 642 -6.74 4.86 26.20
C PHE A 642 -6.82 3.52 26.92
N LEU A 643 -6.82 3.58 28.24
CA LEU A 643 -7.20 2.46 29.10
C LEU A 643 -8.54 2.83 29.75
N ASP A 644 -9.59 2.05 29.49
CA ASP A 644 -10.84 2.12 30.22
C ASP A 644 -10.62 1.43 31.59
N PHE A 645 -10.45 2.24 32.63
CA PHE A 645 -10.44 1.78 34.03
C PHE A 645 -11.81 1.99 34.64
#